data_a5b3bf4c8c1423c32815463c65f44bf4
#
_entry.id   a5b3bf4c8c1423c32815463c65f44bf4
#
_cell.length_a   1.000
_cell.length_b   1.000
_cell.length_c   1.000
_cell.angle_alpha   90.00
_cell.angle_beta   90.00
_cell.angle_gamma   90.00
#
_symmetry.space_group_name_H-M   'P 1'
#
loop_
_entity.id
_entity.type
_entity.pdbx_description
1 polymer ?
#
loop_
_entity_poly.entity_id
_entity_poly.type
_entity_poly.pdbx_seq_one_letter_code
_entity_poly.pdbx_strand_id
1 'polypeptide(L)'
;MKRYIERLAWGTDAGFYRLIPKEVLHPANEADVLKIIRRAHKEKKHITFRAAGTSLSGQAISDSLLVVCGKKWEKYHIHDDEASLITLEPGIIGARVNDILKPYGKRFTPDPASLKSAMVGGIVMNNASGMCCGTHANSYRMLKSVRIILPDGTILDTGNEESRSQFRLTHARFLQKIRDLRNQTIANKTLTELIRTKYSIKNVTGLTILPFVEYEDPFDIIAHLMVGSEGTLAFLSSITMQTGEAYTHSASALLLFNTTKDACDAVIAMKQTGAANAAEFFDRKAMQTVENDFPELKALPEDASAVLVKTEASSAEELEHKNNTLLETLRQFTLAREAQFTTDAALVGKYWAMRSGIFPAVGGTREIGTTCLIEDIAFPIQFLSQATLDLQQLFKDYNYPDAVIYGHALEGNYHFILNQRFDSKEAIEQYDRMMHAVIDLVVNKYHGSLKAEHGTGRNMAPFVRKEWGNDAYELMCEVKRLFDPENIMNPGVIFNEDTHSYLEHIKPLPRVNELVDRCIECGFCEVNCVSCGHALSSRQRIVIQREIARLKSIGKHKEAKALIKDFRRIGKDLCAGDGLCSTSCPVKINVGDLIHLIREEEMSDMGTQIGKWAGHNLDAIGSAITGVLDLAHVAHITIGTNLMSLVGKALYNGSGKNMPLWTPALPKSIHSKTITEAKEYGQVHGLKGLSDKRVVYFPSCLNQRLGVTHNDTKQAKKHGHEAQPTINDMVELLNKAGYEVIFPDKMESLCCGTIWESKGMPEEAQRKSAELELALLKASEYGKWPILCDQSPCLYRMRHNMQGLKLYEPVEFIDTFVLQHVDITPLNTCIAVHATCSTRKMGLTDALVRVAKACAKQVILPEEIGCCAFAGDKGFTEPELNAWALRKLHKQIKQAGATMGFSNSRTCEIGLTLHSGIEYCNIARLVNMTSKSKLCH
;
A
#
# COMPACT_ATOMS: atom_id res chain seq x y z
N MET A 1 5.99 -23.03 1.12
CA MET A 1 6.59 -22.73 -0.20
C MET A 1 8.01 -23.23 -0.25
N LYS A 2 8.35 -24.11 -1.23
CA LYS A 2 9.67 -24.76 -1.31
C LYS A 2 10.41 -24.51 -2.62
N ARG A 3 9.70 -24.10 -3.70
CA ARG A 3 10.33 -23.79 -4.99
C ARG A 3 11.26 -22.58 -4.85
N TYR A 4 12.35 -22.58 -5.62
CA TYR A 4 13.36 -21.52 -5.53
C TYR A 4 12.75 -20.11 -5.73
N ILE A 5 11.92 -19.94 -6.76
CA ILE A 5 11.26 -18.65 -7.04
C ILE A 5 10.40 -18.15 -5.86
N GLU A 6 9.71 -19.07 -5.17
CA GLU A 6 8.87 -18.71 -4.01
C GLU A 6 9.74 -18.27 -2.82
N ARG A 7 10.87 -18.96 -2.59
CA ARG A 7 11.81 -18.60 -1.52
C ARG A 7 12.54 -17.30 -1.80
N LEU A 8 12.98 -17.11 -3.05
CA LEU A 8 13.63 -15.90 -3.50
C LEU A 8 12.72 -14.67 -3.35
N ALA A 9 11.44 -14.81 -3.70
CA ALA A 9 10.42 -13.73 -3.57
C ALA A 9 10.28 -13.20 -2.14
N TRP A 10 10.66 -14.01 -1.15
CA TRP A 10 10.63 -13.65 0.28
C TRP A 10 12.01 -13.41 0.88
N GLY A 11 13.06 -13.43 0.06
CA GLY A 11 14.45 -13.30 0.50
C GLY A 11 14.89 -11.87 0.80
N THR A 12 14.04 -10.86 0.56
CA THR A 12 14.34 -9.44 0.80
C THR A 12 13.22 -8.76 1.59
N ASP A 13 13.55 -7.69 2.29
CA ASP A 13 12.62 -6.73 2.90
C ASP A 13 12.92 -5.32 2.35
N ALA A 14 12.50 -4.26 3.04
CA ALA A 14 12.82 -2.89 2.63
C ALA A 14 14.29 -2.50 2.92
N GLY A 15 14.99 -3.28 3.76
CA GLY A 15 16.40 -3.10 4.06
C GLY A 15 17.31 -3.48 2.89
N PHE A 16 18.58 -3.35 3.10
CA PHE A 16 19.60 -3.59 2.05
C PHE A 16 20.22 -4.99 2.09
N TYR A 17 19.64 -5.92 2.86
CA TYR A 17 20.09 -7.31 2.98
C TYR A 17 19.26 -8.29 2.15
N ARG A 18 19.84 -9.43 1.83
CA ARG A 18 19.16 -10.57 1.21
C ARG A 18 19.56 -11.89 1.84
N LEU A 19 18.60 -12.59 2.45
CA LEU A 19 18.73 -13.97 2.92
C LEU A 19 17.60 -14.81 2.31
N ILE A 20 17.94 -15.87 1.57
CA ILE A 20 16.95 -16.72 0.91
C ILE A 20 16.53 -17.84 1.87
N PRO A 21 15.27 -17.87 2.35
CA PRO A 21 14.84 -18.88 3.31
C PRO A 21 14.88 -20.31 2.71
N LYS A 22 15.12 -21.30 3.55
CA LYS A 22 14.97 -22.73 3.16
C LYS A 22 13.51 -23.07 2.88
N GLU A 23 12.61 -22.48 3.63
CA GLU A 23 11.18 -22.64 3.45
C GLU A 23 10.40 -21.38 3.93
N VAL A 24 9.29 -21.05 3.23
CA VAL A 24 8.35 -20.00 3.63
C VAL A 24 7.03 -20.66 4.05
N LEU A 25 6.56 -20.32 5.25
CA LEU A 25 5.41 -20.89 5.92
C LEU A 25 4.36 -19.79 6.20
N HIS A 26 3.08 -20.12 6.00
CA HIS A 26 1.96 -19.17 6.21
C HIS A 26 0.96 -19.79 7.21
N PRO A 27 1.20 -19.70 8.52
CA PRO A 27 0.29 -20.23 9.53
C PRO A 27 -1.06 -19.50 9.46
N ALA A 28 -2.13 -20.23 9.73
CA ALA A 28 -3.47 -19.67 9.74
C ALA A 28 -3.97 -19.36 11.16
N ASN A 29 -3.33 -19.95 12.17
CA ASN A 29 -3.73 -19.88 13.57
C ASN A 29 -2.56 -20.31 14.48
N GLU A 30 -2.75 -20.20 15.81
CA GLU A 30 -1.76 -20.58 16.81
C GLU A 30 -1.36 -22.07 16.72
N ALA A 31 -2.30 -22.95 16.43
CA ALA A 31 -1.98 -24.38 16.30
C ALA A 31 -0.97 -24.67 15.17
N ASP A 32 -1.03 -23.90 14.08
CA ASP A 32 -0.04 -24.01 13.00
C ASP A 32 1.32 -23.46 13.44
N VAL A 33 1.35 -22.36 14.21
CA VAL A 33 2.60 -21.79 14.77
C VAL A 33 3.25 -22.79 15.73
N LEU A 34 2.47 -23.43 16.60
CA LEU A 34 2.96 -24.48 17.51
C LEU A 34 3.57 -25.67 16.76
N LYS A 35 2.97 -26.10 15.65
CA LYS A 35 3.55 -27.17 14.79
C LYS A 35 4.89 -26.73 14.19
N ILE A 36 4.99 -25.46 13.78
CA ILE A 36 6.23 -24.90 13.20
C ILE A 36 7.33 -24.85 14.27
N ILE A 37 7.03 -24.37 15.47
CA ILE A 37 7.99 -24.31 16.59
C ILE A 37 8.49 -25.72 16.94
N ARG A 38 7.60 -26.70 17.15
CA ARG A 38 7.98 -28.10 17.41
C ARG A 38 8.85 -28.70 16.30
N ARG A 39 8.54 -28.35 15.05
CA ARG A 39 9.33 -28.78 13.90
C ARG A 39 10.71 -28.12 13.91
N ALA A 40 10.82 -26.85 14.26
CA ALA A 40 12.09 -26.12 14.32
C ALA A 40 13.04 -26.76 15.34
N HIS A 41 12.56 -27.08 16.54
CA HIS A 41 13.34 -27.84 17.54
C HIS A 41 13.80 -29.21 17.00
N LYS A 42 12.87 -30.00 16.46
CA LYS A 42 13.18 -31.32 15.93
C LYS A 42 14.24 -31.30 14.80
N GLU A 43 14.13 -30.28 13.90
CA GLU A 43 15.02 -30.20 12.73
C GLU A 43 16.25 -29.30 13.02
N LYS A 44 16.41 -28.77 14.23
CA LYS A 44 17.47 -27.81 14.61
C LYS A 44 17.53 -26.62 13.64
N LYS A 45 16.37 -26.05 13.32
CA LYS A 45 16.23 -24.90 12.43
C LYS A 45 15.79 -23.68 13.24
N HIS A 46 16.22 -22.51 12.80
CA HIS A 46 15.71 -21.27 13.38
C HIS A 46 14.51 -20.73 12.60
N ILE A 47 13.74 -19.87 13.26
CA ILE A 47 12.51 -19.27 12.80
C ILE A 47 12.68 -17.75 12.77
N THR A 48 12.27 -17.12 11.69
CA THR A 48 12.07 -15.68 11.64
C THR A 48 10.61 -15.39 11.34
N PHE A 49 9.94 -14.62 12.20
CA PHE A 49 8.59 -14.14 11.95
C PHE A 49 8.63 -12.88 11.09
N ARG A 50 7.72 -12.80 10.13
CA ARG A 50 7.63 -11.67 9.21
C ARG A 50 6.20 -11.18 9.10
N ALA A 51 6.02 -9.89 9.27
CA ALA A 51 4.80 -9.15 8.94
C ALA A 51 4.87 -8.66 7.48
N ALA A 52 4.69 -7.36 7.21
CA ALA A 52 4.72 -6.80 5.84
C ALA A 52 6.12 -6.76 5.20
N GLY A 53 7.19 -6.85 5.99
CA GLY A 53 8.57 -6.72 5.49
C GLY A 53 8.88 -5.30 4.98
N THR A 54 8.40 -4.31 5.71
CA THR A 54 8.75 -2.88 5.56
C THR A 54 9.96 -2.50 6.40
N SER A 55 10.56 -3.46 7.09
CA SER A 55 11.75 -3.31 7.93
C SER A 55 12.97 -2.88 7.13
N LEU A 56 13.80 -2.01 7.70
CA LEU A 56 14.96 -1.40 7.05
C LEU A 56 16.31 -1.99 7.50
N SER A 57 16.33 -2.75 8.61
CA SER A 57 17.55 -3.25 9.25
C SER A 57 17.75 -4.78 9.12
N GLY A 58 17.00 -5.45 8.23
CA GLY A 58 17.16 -6.88 7.92
C GLY A 58 16.61 -7.86 8.98
N GLN A 59 15.76 -7.42 9.90
CA GLN A 59 15.16 -8.28 10.93
C GLN A 59 14.06 -9.21 10.41
N ALA A 60 13.50 -8.94 9.22
CA ALA A 60 12.37 -9.68 8.65
C ALA A 60 12.75 -10.68 7.55
N ILE A 61 14.03 -11.08 7.48
CA ILE A 61 14.56 -12.04 6.48
C ILE A 61 15.26 -13.19 7.19
N SER A 62 15.37 -14.33 6.51
CA SER A 62 15.92 -15.56 7.07
C SER A 62 16.58 -16.41 6.01
N ASP A 63 17.58 -17.18 6.39
CA ASP A 63 18.17 -18.29 5.61
C ASP A 63 17.62 -19.67 6.04
N SER A 64 16.63 -19.72 6.96
CA SER A 64 16.03 -20.95 7.49
C SER A 64 14.51 -20.99 7.29
N LEU A 65 13.71 -21.01 8.36
CA LEU A 65 12.25 -21.00 8.28
C LEU A 65 11.73 -19.56 8.38
N LEU A 66 11.16 -19.04 7.31
CA LEU A 66 10.47 -17.76 7.31
C LEU A 66 8.98 -17.98 7.52
N VAL A 67 8.43 -17.44 8.61
CA VAL A 67 7.03 -17.59 9.00
C VAL A 67 6.31 -16.26 8.78
N VAL A 68 5.47 -16.21 7.75
CA VAL A 68 4.80 -14.98 7.30
C VAL A 68 3.41 -14.89 7.93
N CYS A 69 3.22 -13.90 8.78
CA CYS A 69 1.92 -13.49 9.30
C CYS A 69 1.29 -12.51 8.30
N GLY A 70 0.16 -12.88 7.74
CA GLY A 70 -0.51 -12.08 6.72
C GLY A 70 -2.02 -12.04 6.94
N LYS A 71 -2.78 -12.00 5.86
CA LYS A 71 -4.25 -11.79 5.82
C LYS A 71 -5.10 -12.80 6.62
N LYS A 72 -4.51 -13.80 7.24
CA LYS A 72 -5.20 -14.74 8.15
C LYS A 72 -5.17 -14.28 9.61
N TRP A 73 -4.40 -13.24 9.92
CA TRP A 73 -4.19 -12.65 11.23
C TRP A 73 -4.69 -11.21 11.27
N GLU A 74 -5.94 -10.98 10.86
CA GLU A 74 -6.52 -9.63 10.74
C GLU A 74 -7.74 -9.43 11.67
N LYS A 75 -7.93 -10.26 12.69
CA LYS A 75 -9.03 -10.07 13.64
C LYS A 75 -8.72 -8.95 14.62
N TYR A 76 -9.78 -8.29 15.07
CA TYR A 76 -9.70 -7.28 16.11
C TYR A 76 -10.93 -7.37 17.02
N HIS A 77 -10.80 -6.78 18.20
CA HIS A 77 -11.89 -6.67 19.18
C HIS A 77 -11.79 -5.34 19.93
N ILE A 78 -12.87 -4.56 19.90
CA ILE A 78 -13.02 -3.32 20.68
C ILE A 78 -13.69 -3.70 22.00
N HIS A 79 -13.13 -3.28 23.14
CA HIS A 79 -13.54 -3.75 24.45
C HIS A 79 -14.67 -2.94 25.09
N ASP A 80 -14.86 -1.69 24.67
CA ASP A 80 -15.82 -0.75 25.24
C ASP A 80 -16.44 0.16 24.18
N ASP A 81 -17.55 0.81 24.52
CA ASP A 81 -18.29 1.68 23.59
C ASP A 81 -17.52 2.94 23.19
N GLU A 82 -16.52 3.33 23.97
CA GLU A 82 -15.65 4.49 23.68
C GLU A 82 -14.43 4.09 22.87
N ALA A 83 -14.23 2.80 22.61
CA ALA A 83 -13.05 2.24 21.97
C ALA A 83 -11.73 2.66 22.64
N SER A 84 -11.72 2.73 23.98
CA SER A 84 -10.52 3.09 24.75
C SER A 84 -9.45 2.01 24.71
N LEU A 85 -9.86 0.75 24.52
CA LEU A 85 -9.00 -0.42 24.36
C LEU A 85 -9.39 -1.21 23.11
N ILE A 86 -8.37 -1.66 22.37
CA ILE A 86 -8.51 -2.52 21.21
C ILE A 86 -7.53 -3.68 21.27
N THR A 87 -8.01 -4.90 21.01
CA THR A 87 -7.15 -6.07 20.76
C THR A 87 -6.99 -6.27 19.27
N LEU A 88 -5.76 -6.49 18.82
CA LEU A 88 -5.36 -6.58 17.41
C LEU A 88 -4.53 -7.84 17.16
N GLU A 89 -4.83 -8.57 16.11
CA GLU A 89 -3.93 -9.61 15.58
C GLU A 89 -2.80 -8.97 14.75
N PRO A 90 -1.63 -9.63 14.63
CA PRO A 90 -0.41 -9.03 14.09
C PRO A 90 -0.44 -8.68 12.59
N GLY A 91 -1.38 -9.23 11.81
CA GLY A 91 -1.48 -9.05 10.35
C GLY A 91 -2.29 -7.84 9.89
N ILE A 92 -2.93 -7.10 10.81
CA ILE A 92 -3.71 -5.91 10.48
C ILE A 92 -2.76 -4.78 10.07
N ILE A 93 -3.07 -4.06 8.98
CA ILE A 93 -2.34 -2.87 8.58
C ILE A 93 -2.63 -1.72 9.55
N GLY A 94 -1.61 -0.99 9.99
CA GLY A 94 -1.75 0.09 10.98
C GLY A 94 -2.77 1.16 10.57
N ALA A 95 -2.75 1.62 9.31
CA ALA A 95 -3.75 2.57 8.80
C ALA A 95 -5.19 2.01 8.88
N ARG A 96 -5.37 0.69 8.71
CA ARG A 96 -6.68 0.05 8.84
C ARG A 96 -7.20 0.13 10.27
N VAL A 97 -6.32 0.09 11.27
CA VAL A 97 -6.74 0.30 12.67
C VAL A 97 -7.33 1.69 12.86
N ASN A 98 -6.75 2.72 12.22
CA ASN A 98 -7.30 4.07 12.24
C ASN A 98 -8.68 4.16 11.57
N ASP A 99 -8.90 3.44 10.45
CA ASP A 99 -10.24 3.38 9.82
C ASP A 99 -11.28 2.75 10.76
N ILE A 100 -10.88 1.69 11.50
CA ILE A 100 -11.74 1.01 12.48
C ILE A 100 -12.08 1.94 13.66
N LEU A 101 -11.12 2.73 14.14
CA LEU A 101 -11.26 3.61 15.30
C LEU A 101 -11.92 4.96 14.97
N LYS A 102 -11.89 5.37 13.71
CA LYS A 102 -12.42 6.67 13.27
C LYS A 102 -13.87 6.96 13.70
N PRO A 103 -14.83 6.00 13.64
CA PRO A 103 -16.21 6.25 14.13
C PRO A 103 -16.32 6.61 15.61
N TYR A 104 -15.29 6.26 16.41
CA TYR A 104 -15.22 6.51 17.85
C TYR A 104 -14.41 7.78 18.19
N GLY A 105 -13.93 8.52 17.19
CA GLY A 105 -13.03 9.65 17.44
C GLY A 105 -11.67 9.26 18.02
N LYS A 106 -11.26 7.99 17.84
CA LYS A 106 -10.00 7.44 18.36
C LYS A 106 -9.02 7.13 17.24
N ARG A 107 -7.74 6.97 17.61
CA ARG A 107 -6.66 6.57 16.70
C ARG A 107 -5.70 5.56 17.32
N PHE A 108 -5.05 4.80 16.47
CA PHE A 108 -3.85 4.04 16.76
C PHE A 108 -2.67 5.01 16.77
N THR A 109 -2.03 5.17 17.93
CA THR A 109 -1.05 6.25 18.14
C THR A 109 0.32 6.02 17.52
N PRO A 110 0.89 4.78 17.46
CA PRO A 110 2.13 4.55 16.73
C PRO A 110 1.97 4.91 15.25
N ASP A 111 2.72 5.89 14.78
CA ASP A 111 2.54 6.51 13.45
C ASP A 111 3.78 6.44 12.54
N PRO A 112 4.42 5.25 12.37
CA PRO A 112 5.58 5.14 11.50
C PRO A 112 5.23 5.57 10.07
N ALA A 113 6.21 6.11 9.34
CA ALA A 113 6.03 6.53 7.94
C ALA A 113 5.44 5.43 7.04
N SER A 114 5.65 4.18 7.41
CA SER A 114 5.11 2.98 6.75
C SER A 114 3.69 2.59 7.18
N LEU A 115 3.00 3.35 8.04
CA LEU A 115 1.70 3.00 8.66
C LEU A 115 0.66 2.47 7.66
N LYS A 116 0.65 3.00 6.43
CA LYS A 116 -0.26 2.58 5.35
C LYS A 116 0.06 1.18 4.78
N SER A 117 1.22 0.61 5.12
CA SER A 117 1.70 -0.67 4.59
C SER A 117 2.21 -1.62 5.66
N ALA A 118 2.66 -1.11 6.81
CA ALA A 118 3.15 -1.91 7.92
C ALA A 118 2.00 -2.57 8.67
N MET A 119 2.24 -3.80 9.12
CA MET A 119 1.31 -4.56 9.95
C MET A 119 1.59 -4.29 11.44
N VAL A 120 0.55 -4.32 12.27
CA VAL A 120 0.61 -4.11 13.72
C VAL A 120 1.70 -4.95 14.38
N GLY A 121 1.81 -6.24 14.04
CA GLY A 121 2.85 -7.10 14.60
C GLY A 121 4.28 -6.59 14.34
N GLY A 122 4.55 -6.06 13.14
CA GLY A 122 5.84 -5.44 12.82
C GLY A 122 6.05 -4.12 13.55
N ILE A 123 5.00 -3.27 13.64
CA ILE A 123 5.07 -1.97 14.34
C ILE A 123 5.40 -2.20 15.82
N VAL A 124 4.71 -3.12 16.47
CA VAL A 124 4.91 -3.42 17.91
C VAL A 124 6.25 -4.09 18.17
N MET A 125 6.59 -5.14 17.41
CA MET A 125 7.81 -5.91 17.65
C MET A 125 9.10 -5.11 17.35
N ASN A 126 9.00 -4.01 16.58
CA ASN A 126 10.10 -3.05 16.41
C ASN A 126 9.98 -1.84 17.34
N ASN A 127 8.88 -1.67 18.06
CA ASN A 127 8.49 -0.42 18.72
C ASN A 127 8.60 0.77 17.75
N ALA A 128 8.18 0.52 16.49
CA ALA A 128 8.27 1.51 15.44
C ALA A 128 7.38 2.72 15.79
N SER A 129 7.98 3.88 15.78
CA SER A 129 7.32 5.14 16.09
C SER A 129 7.33 6.04 14.85
N GLY A 130 6.82 7.24 14.98
CA GLY A 130 6.80 8.22 13.91
C GLY A 130 6.97 9.62 14.45
N MET A 131 6.42 10.57 13.73
CA MET A 131 6.63 12.00 13.98
C MET A 131 5.82 12.56 15.15
N CYS A 132 4.62 11.99 15.42
CA CYS A 132 3.70 12.55 16.42
C CYS A 132 3.64 11.72 17.70
N CYS A 133 3.87 10.41 17.65
CA CYS A 133 3.76 9.58 18.85
C CYS A 133 4.91 9.77 19.85
N GLY A 134 6.08 10.21 19.38
CA GLY A 134 7.26 10.43 20.23
C GLY A 134 7.61 9.22 21.10
N THR A 135 8.10 9.50 22.32
CA THR A 135 8.36 8.49 23.36
C THR A 135 7.16 8.25 24.27
N HIS A 136 6.09 9.07 24.15
CA HIS A 136 4.94 9.08 25.08
C HIS A 136 3.73 8.30 24.59
N ALA A 137 3.61 8.04 23.29
CA ALA A 137 2.46 7.37 22.68
C ALA A 137 2.85 6.27 21.67
N ASN A 138 4.07 5.73 21.80
CA ASN A 138 4.56 4.60 21.01
C ASN A 138 3.94 3.27 21.48
N SER A 139 4.26 2.16 20.80
CA SER A 139 3.71 0.84 21.16
C SER A 139 3.98 0.43 22.59
N TYR A 140 5.14 0.78 23.15
CA TYR A 140 5.51 0.47 24.52
C TYR A 140 4.58 1.17 25.54
N ARG A 141 4.30 2.46 25.35
CA ARG A 141 3.46 3.25 26.26
C ARG A 141 1.98 2.91 26.16
N MET A 142 1.54 2.48 24.99
CA MET A 142 0.11 2.17 24.73
C MET A 142 -0.23 0.71 25.02
N LEU A 143 0.75 -0.13 25.35
CA LEU A 143 0.55 -1.53 25.63
C LEU A 143 -0.29 -1.75 26.90
N LYS A 144 -1.29 -2.64 26.82
CA LYS A 144 -2.06 -3.15 27.97
C LYS A 144 -1.72 -4.60 28.27
N SER A 145 -1.72 -5.47 27.26
CA SER A 145 -1.39 -6.89 27.40
C SER A 145 -1.01 -7.51 26.08
N VAL A 146 -0.37 -8.67 26.12
CA VAL A 146 -0.02 -9.48 24.95
C VAL A 146 -0.48 -10.93 25.11
N ARG A 147 -0.81 -11.54 23.98
CA ARG A 147 -0.93 -13.00 23.87
C ARG A 147 0.21 -13.49 22.99
N ILE A 148 1.05 -14.37 23.54
CA ILE A 148 2.28 -14.82 22.91
C ILE A 148 2.41 -16.34 22.92
N ILE A 149 3.25 -16.86 22.01
CA ILE A 149 3.69 -18.25 22.01
C ILE A 149 5.20 -18.26 22.24
N LEU A 150 5.63 -18.84 23.35
CA LEU A 150 7.03 -18.98 23.70
C LEU A 150 7.75 -20.03 22.83
N PRO A 151 9.09 -20.01 22.77
CA PRO A 151 9.86 -21.02 21.99
C PRO A 151 9.59 -22.46 22.42
N ASP A 152 9.28 -22.72 23.69
CA ASP A 152 8.90 -24.05 24.17
C ASP A 152 7.48 -24.50 23.77
N GLY A 153 6.71 -23.63 23.10
CA GLY A 153 5.34 -23.87 22.69
C GLY A 153 4.28 -23.50 23.75
N THR A 154 4.67 -22.86 24.83
CA THR A 154 3.70 -22.37 25.84
C THR A 154 2.99 -21.14 25.32
N ILE A 155 1.66 -21.11 25.45
CA ILE A 155 0.84 -19.93 25.16
C ILE A 155 0.64 -19.16 26.47
N LEU A 156 0.96 -17.87 26.45
CA LEU A 156 0.73 -16.96 27.56
C LEU A 156 -0.08 -15.76 27.07
N ASP A 157 -1.20 -15.51 27.76
CA ASP A 157 -1.97 -14.27 27.63
C ASP A 157 -1.83 -13.47 28.91
N THR A 158 -1.07 -12.37 28.87
CA THR A 158 -0.79 -11.55 30.05
C THR A 158 -1.97 -10.73 30.54
N GLY A 159 -3.02 -10.60 29.72
CA GLY A 159 -4.29 -9.95 30.08
C GLY A 159 -5.34 -10.90 30.65
N ASN A 160 -5.08 -12.22 30.67
CA ASN A 160 -6.03 -13.24 31.11
C ASN A 160 -5.54 -13.90 32.40
N GLU A 161 -6.31 -13.78 33.50
CA GLU A 161 -5.89 -14.27 34.81
C GLU A 161 -5.80 -15.81 34.88
N GLU A 162 -6.64 -16.52 34.16
CA GLU A 162 -6.56 -17.99 34.07
C GLU A 162 -5.22 -18.41 33.41
N SER A 163 -4.86 -17.76 32.32
CA SER A 163 -3.57 -17.97 31.64
C SER A 163 -2.38 -17.63 32.54
N ARG A 164 -2.45 -16.52 33.26
CA ARG A 164 -1.41 -16.12 34.25
C ARG A 164 -1.29 -17.16 35.38
N SER A 165 -2.40 -17.63 35.90
CA SER A 165 -2.43 -18.62 36.96
C SER A 165 -1.85 -19.95 36.50
N GLN A 166 -2.20 -20.42 35.31
CA GLN A 166 -1.60 -21.62 34.71
C GLN A 166 -0.08 -21.43 34.51
N PHE A 167 0.33 -20.28 34.03
CA PHE A 167 1.76 -19.98 33.83
C PHE A 167 2.54 -19.93 35.15
N ARG A 168 1.97 -19.40 36.23
CA ARG A 168 2.58 -19.46 37.58
C ARG A 168 2.85 -20.87 38.04
N LEU A 169 1.96 -21.84 37.70
CA LEU A 169 2.13 -23.24 38.08
C LEU A 169 3.22 -23.93 37.24
N THR A 170 3.23 -23.66 35.94
CA THR A 170 4.10 -24.39 35.00
C THR A 170 5.49 -23.74 34.83
N HIS A 171 5.60 -22.44 35.06
CA HIS A 171 6.81 -21.64 34.77
C HIS A 171 7.27 -20.81 35.98
N ALA A 172 7.09 -21.34 37.20
CA ALA A 172 7.47 -20.65 38.42
C ALA A 172 8.96 -20.19 38.45
N ARG A 173 9.87 -21.04 37.92
CA ARG A 173 11.31 -20.71 37.85
C ARG A 173 11.58 -19.57 36.84
N PHE A 174 10.86 -19.55 35.76
CA PHE A 174 10.96 -18.48 34.75
C PHE A 174 10.54 -17.13 35.37
N LEU A 175 9.39 -17.09 36.05
CA LEU A 175 8.89 -15.89 36.72
C LEU A 175 9.85 -15.45 37.86
N GLN A 176 10.45 -16.40 38.58
CA GLN A 176 11.43 -16.07 39.61
C GLN A 176 12.69 -15.44 38.99
N LYS A 177 13.20 -15.97 37.88
CA LYS A 177 14.34 -15.37 37.18
C LYS A 177 14.04 -13.95 36.68
N ILE A 178 12.83 -13.67 36.15
CA ILE A 178 12.41 -12.30 35.80
C ILE A 178 12.48 -11.37 37.02
N ARG A 179 11.96 -11.82 38.19
CA ARG A 179 12.07 -11.02 39.43
C ARG A 179 13.53 -10.80 39.88
N ASP A 180 14.35 -11.83 39.76
CA ASP A 180 15.77 -11.76 40.12
C ASP A 180 16.51 -10.76 39.24
N LEU A 181 16.29 -10.79 37.91
CA LEU A 181 16.86 -9.84 36.98
C LEU A 181 16.41 -8.41 37.29
N ARG A 182 15.12 -8.20 37.57
CA ARG A 182 14.61 -6.90 38.00
C ARG A 182 15.32 -6.43 39.29
N ASN A 183 15.36 -7.27 40.30
CA ASN A 183 15.96 -6.88 41.60
C ASN A 183 17.46 -6.55 41.45
N GLN A 184 18.20 -7.30 40.61
CA GLN A 184 19.60 -7.02 40.31
C GLN A 184 19.75 -5.69 39.57
N THR A 185 18.86 -5.42 38.58
CA THR A 185 18.86 -4.16 37.83
C THR A 185 18.61 -2.97 38.73
N ILE A 186 17.60 -3.02 39.60
CA ILE A 186 17.29 -1.94 40.56
C ILE A 186 18.37 -1.73 41.58
N ALA A 187 19.04 -2.81 42.03
CA ALA A 187 20.17 -2.73 42.98
C ALA A 187 21.41 -2.07 42.33
N ASN A 188 21.61 -2.22 41.03
CA ASN A 188 22.65 -1.54 40.27
C ASN A 188 22.20 -0.12 39.86
N LYS A 189 22.48 0.87 40.72
CA LYS A 189 22.04 2.26 40.49
C LYS A 189 22.60 2.83 39.19
N THR A 190 23.84 2.50 38.83
CA THR A 190 24.46 2.97 37.58
C THR A 190 23.71 2.44 36.36
N LEU A 191 23.37 1.16 36.36
CA LEU A 191 22.59 0.53 35.29
C LEU A 191 21.18 1.13 35.22
N THR A 192 20.52 1.33 36.36
CA THR A 192 19.19 1.92 36.44
C THR A 192 19.16 3.33 35.83
N GLU A 193 20.15 4.16 36.16
CA GLU A 193 20.28 5.52 35.66
C GLU A 193 20.59 5.52 34.15
N LEU A 194 21.48 4.65 33.69
CA LEU A 194 21.77 4.46 32.27
C LEU A 194 20.49 4.11 31.49
N ILE A 195 19.69 3.14 31.97
CA ILE A 195 18.44 2.74 31.35
C ILE A 195 17.48 3.94 31.26
N ARG A 196 17.26 4.68 32.34
CA ARG A 196 16.38 5.87 32.31
C ARG A 196 16.86 6.93 31.34
N THR A 197 18.15 7.22 31.33
CA THR A 197 18.75 8.21 30.42
C THR A 197 18.59 7.79 28.95
N LYS A 198 18.89 6.54 28.64
CA LYS A 198 18.80 6.03 27.27
C LYS A 198 17.35 6.02 26.72
N TYR A 199 16.36 5.77 27.59
CA TYR A 199 14.94 5.81 27.15
C TYR A 199 14.27 7.17 27.37
N SER A 200 15.00 8.21 27.76
CA SER A 200 14.51 9.60 27.72
C SER A 200 14.46 10.17 26.30
N ILE A 201 15.14 9.53 25.36
CA ILE A 201 15.09 9.78 23.93
C ILE A 201 14.53 8.55 23.21
N LYS A 202 14.18 8.68 21.92
CA LYS A 202 13.83 7.52 21.11
C LYS A 202 15.01 6.55 21.06
N ASN A 203 14.79 5.31 21.49
CA ASN A 203 15.81 4.27 21.48
C ASN A 203 15.19 2.87 21.31
N VAL A 204 15.55 2.20 20.23
CA VAL A 204 15.24 0.80 19.95
C VAL A 204 16.50 -0.01 19.62
N THR A 205 17.68 0.51 20.06
CA THR A 205 18.93 -0.23 19.98
C THR A 205 18.97 -1.31 21.05
N GLY A 206 19.14 -2.55 20.65
CA GLY A 206 19.13 -3.68 21.58
C GLY A 206 17.73 -4.14 21.96
N LEU A 207 17.66 -4.97 22.98
CA LEU A 207 16.40 -5.44 23.53
C LEU A 207 15.88 -4.41 24.55
N THR A 208 14.57 -4.14 24.53
CA THR A 208 13.94 -3.24 25.49
C THR A 208 14.12 -3.77 26.93
N ILE A 209 14.93 -3.09 27.75
CA ILE A 209 15.17 -3.45 29.15
C ILE A 209 14.55 -2.46 30.16
N LEU A 210 13.90 -1.42 29.67
CA LEU A 210 13.16 -0.44 30.48
C LEU A 210 12.12 -1.09 31.42
N PRO A 211 11.43 -2.20 31.05
CA PRO A 211 10.46 -2.83 31.93
C PRO A 211 10.99 -3.25 33.28
N PHE A 212 12.29 -3.59 33.39
CA PHE A 212 12.91 -3.94 34.68
C PHE A 212 13.03 -2.76 35.65
N VAL A 213 12.92 -1.54 35.17
CA VAL A 213 12.95 -0.31 35.95
C VAL A 213 11.54 0.21 36.26
N GLU A 214 10.59 0.04 35.34
CA GLU A 214 9.25 0.64 35.43
C GLU A 214 8.21 -0.27 36.09
N TYR A 215 8.31 -1.61 35.96
CA TYR A 215 7.29 -2.55 36.41
C TYR A 215 7.77 -3.48 37.54
N GLU A 216 6.83 -3.92 38.37
CA GLU A 216 7.09 -4.88 39.45
C GLU A 216 6.49 -6.27 39.14
N ASP A 217 5.33 -6.31 38.53
CA ASP A 217 4.69 -7.57 38.13
C ASP A 217 5.46 -8.22 36.96
N PRO A 218 5.94 -9.46 37.13
CA PRO A 218 6.63 -10.18 36.07
C PRO A 218 5.87 -10.29 34.76
N PHE A 219 4.53 -10.31 34.79
CA PHE A 219 3.71 -10.40 33.59
C PHE A 219 3.71 -9.07 32.82
N ASP A 220 3.74 -7.93 33.51
CA ASP A 220 3.88 -6.63 32.89
C ASP A 220 5.29 -6.48 32.30
N ILE A 221 6.33 -6.96 33.00
CA ILE A 221 7.70 -7.02 32.47
C ILE A 221 7.74 -7.87 31.19
N ILE A 222 7.18 -9.10 31.23
CA ILE A 222 7.13 -9.99 30.05
C ILE A 222 6.39 -9.33 28.88
N ALA A 223 5.24 -8.70 29.13
CA ALA A 223 4.47 -8.03 28.10
C ALA A 223 5.28 -6.93 27.40
N HIS A 224 5.94 -6.07 28.16
CA HIS A 224 6.69 -4.93 27.63
C HIS A 224 8.03 -5.33 27.00
N LEU A 225 8.63 -6.46 27.42
CA LEU A 225 9.81 -7.05 26.76
C LEU A 225 9.51 -7.49 25.33
N MET A 226 8.26 -7.76 24.98
CA MET A 226 7.87 -8.10 23.59
C MET A 226 7.98 -6.91 22.65
N VAL A 227 7.77 -5.70 23.14
CA VAL A 227 7.84 -4.48 22.35
C VAL A 227 9.30 -4.13 22.05
N GLY A 228 9.67 -4.11 20.78
CA GLY A 228 11.05 -3.90 20.33
C GLY A 228 11.91 -5.18 20.35
N SER A 229 11.33 -6.37 20.58
CA SER A 229 12.08 -7.64 20.61
C SER A 229 12.38 -8.21 19.21
N GLU A 230 11.85 -7.65 18.15
CA GLU A 230 12.10 -8.03 16.75
C GLU A 230 11.90 -9.54 16.47
N GLY A 231 11.00 -10.18 17.23
CA GLY A 231 10.72 -11.61 17.11
C GLY A 231 11.83 -12.52 17.65
N THR A 232 12.72 -12.01 18.50
CA THR A 232 13.82 -12.80 19.09
C THR A 232 13.40 -13.54 20.36
N LEU A 233 12.27 -13.20 20.98
CA LEU A 233 11.81 -13.78 22.26
C LEU A 233 10.62 -14.72 22.11
N ALA A 234 9.61 -14.35 21.35
CA ALA A 234 8.37 -15.10 21.19
C ALA A 234 7.62 -14.73 19.90
N PHE A 235 6.58 -15.50 19.57
CA PHE A 235 5.59 -15.14 18.57
C PHE A 235 4.47 -14.30 19.19
N LEU A 236 4.16 -13.14 18.62
CA LEU A 236 3.03 -12.30 19.02
C LEU A 236 1.74 -12.77 18.33
N SER A 237 0.79 -13.36 19.08
CA SER A 237 -0.52 -13.80 18.58
C SER A 237 -1.53 -12.67 18.51
N SER A 238 -1.59 -11.85 19.55
CA SER A 238 -2.38 -10.62 19.60
C SER A 238 -1.83 -9.65 20.64
N ILE A 239 -2.21 -8.40 20.49
CA ILE A 239 -1.86 -7.31 21.40
C ILE A 239 -3.10 -6.51 21.76
N THR A 240 -3.27 -6.17 23.03
CA THR A 240 -4.27 -5.23 23.52
C THR A 240 -3.58 -3.90 23.81
N MET A 241 -4.07 -2.83 23.20
CA MET A 241 -3.50 -1.48 23.29
C MET A 241 -4.56 -0.47 23.68
N GLN A 242 -4.11 0.56 24.39
CA GLN A 242 -4.88 1.79 24.55
C GLN A 242 -4.94 2.54 23.22
N THR A 243 -6.03 3.27 23.01
CA THR A 243 -6.20 4.15 21.85
C THR A 243 -5.95 5.60 22.25
N GLY A 244 -5.55 6.42 21.29
CA GLY A 244 -5.41 7.86 21.49
C GLY A 244 -6.59 8.63 20.92
N GLU A 245 -6.74 9.89 21.33
CA GLU A 245 -7.74 10.80 20.74
C GLU A 245 -7.37 11.18 19.30
N ALA A 246 -8.35 11.17 18.41
CA ALA A 246 -8.20 11.73 17.08
C ALA A 246 -8.53 13.22 17.11
N TYR A 247 -7.53 14.06 16.94
CA TYR A 247 -7.73 15.52 16.91
C TYR A 247 -8.53 15.94 15.69
N THR A 248 -9.48 16.86 15.91
CA THR A 248 -10.36 17.36 14.85
C THR A 248 -9.80 18.59 14.13
N HIS A 249 -8.84 19.27 14.75
CA HIS A 249 -8.22 20.48 14.24
C HIS A 249 -6.71 20.27 14.09
N SER A 250 -6.16 20.69 12.96
CA SER A 250 -4.72 20.65 12.73
C SER A 250 -4.26 21.77 11.81
N ALA A 251 -3.04 22.25 12.03
CA ALA A 251 -2.37 23.18 11.13
C ALA A 251 -0.93 22.72 10.86
N SER A 252 -0.34 23.21 9.78
CA SER A 252 1.06 22.99 9.47
C SER A 252 1.72 24.27 8.96
N ALA A 253 3.02 24.40 9.23
CA ALA A 253 3.86 25.47 8.70
C ALA A 253 5.16 24.92 8.16
N LEU A 254 5.58 25.36 6.96
CA LEU A 254 6.89 25.10 6.42
C LEU A 254 7.80 26.30 6.71
N LEU A 255 8.70 26.13 7.68
CA LEU A 255 9.64 27.14 8.12
C LEU A 255 10.94 27.03 7.32
N LEU A 256 11.43 28.11 6.77
CA LEU A 256 12.66 28.15 5.98
C LEU A 256 13.71 28.98 6.70
N PHE A 257 14.89 28.42 6.91
CA PHE A 257 16.02 29.04 7.59
C PHE A 257 17.22 29.15 6.66
N ASN A 258 17.99 30.22 6.82
CA ASN A 258 19.21 30.43 6.02
C ASN A 258 20.38 29.56 6.48
N THR A 259 20.33 29.03 7.72
CA THR A 259 21.38 28.17 8.28
C THR A 259 20.78 26.95 8.98
N THR A 260 21.51 25.84 8.93
CA THR A 260 21.20 24.61 9.67
C THR A 260 21.15 24.88 11.17
N LYS A 261 22.06 25.73 11.68
CA LYS A 261 22.12 26.06 13.09
C LYS A 261 20.81 26.70 13.59
N ASP A 262 20.34 27.75 12.90
CA ASP A 262 19.12 28.46 13.29
C ASP A 262 17.88 27.54 13.24
N ALA A 263 17.81 26.66 12.25
CA ALA A 263 16.74 25.66 12.13
C ALA A 263 16.70 24.73 13.34
N CYS A 264 17.85 24.17 13.76
CA CYS A 264 17.95 23.28 14.91
C CYS A 264 17.68 24.01 16.24
N ASP A 265 18.23 25.21 16.42
CA ASP A 265 18.00 26.00 17.62
C ASP A 265 16.51 26.42 17.75
N ALA A 266 15.84 26.71 16.63
CA ALA A 266 14.39 26.95 16.62
C ALA A 266 13.58 25.70 17.02
N VAL A 267 14.00 24.51 16.59
CA VAL A 267 13.36 23.25 17.02
C VAL A 267 13.52 23.04 18.52
N ILE A 268 14.72 23.28 19.08
CA ILE A 268 14.96 23.18 20.52
C ILE A 268 14.03 24.13 21.29
N ALA A 269 13.90 25.37 20.82
CA ALA A 269 13.01 26.37 21.44
C ALA A 269 11.53 25.97 21.33
N MET A 270 11.08 25.50 20.17
CA MET A 270 9.71 25.00 19.97
C MET A 270 9.38 23.80 20.85
N LYS A 271 10.32 22.86 21.06
CA LYS A 271 10.15 21.72 21.98
C LYS A 271 9.83 22.17 23.40
N GLN A 272 10.50 23.21 23.90
CA GLN A 272 10.31 23.73 25.24
C GLN A 272 8.91 24.30 25.46
N THR A 273 8.23 24.78 24.42
CA THR A 273 6.85 25.29 24.52
C THR A 273 5.80 24.20 24.73
N GLY A 274 6.08 22.97 24.31
CA GLY A 274 5.09 21.88 24.26
C GLY A 274 3.95 22.06 23.26
N ALA A 275 3.96 23.14 22.44
CA ALA A 275 2.87 23.47 21.50
C ALA A 275 2.93 22.68 20.18
N ALA A 276 4.11 22.29 19.73
CA ALA A 276 4.30 21.52 18.52
C ALA A 276 4.03 20.02 18.74
N ASN A 277 3.26 19.39 17.86
CA ASN A 277 3.02 17.95 17.86
C ASN A 277 4.06 17.20 17.01
N ALA A 278 4.63 17.86 15.99
CA ALA A 278 5.74 17.34 15.20
C ALA A 278 6.58 18.48 14.64
N ALA A 279 7.88 18.27 14.46
CA ALA A 279 8.78 19.14 13.71
C ALA A 279 9.75 18.27 12.91
N GLU A 280 9.61 18.32 11.58
CA GLU A 280 10.38 17.54 10.63
C GLU A 280 11.47 18.41 10.02
N PHE A 281 12.72 18.05 10.27
CA PHE A 281 13.88 18.75 9.73
C PHE A 281 14.25 18.24 8.32
N PHE A 282 14.72 19.14 7.47
CA PHE A 282 15.27 18.86 6.14
C PHE A 282 16.54 19.71 5.93
N ASP A 283 17.67 19.07 5.68
CA ASP A 283 18.86 19.77 5.23
C ASP A 283 18.75 20.27 3.78
N ARG A 284 19.74 21.02 3.31
CA ARG A 284 19.73 21.54 1.94
C ARG A 284 19.65 20.44 0.89
N LYS A 285 20.32 19.31 1.10
CA LYS A 285 20.30 18.17 0.18
C LYS A 285 18.93 17.50 0.11
N ALA A 286 18.25 17.36 1.24
CA ALA A 286 16.86 16.88 1.27
C ALA A 286 15.93 17.80 0.47
N MET A 287 16.03 19.11 0.66
CA MET A 287 15.22 20.11 -0.08
C MET A 287 15.46 20.07 -1.59
N GLN A 288 16.71 19.88 -2.04
CA GLN A 288 17.05 19.77 -3.46
C GLN A 288 16.32 18.61 -4.15
N THR A 289 16.02 17.53 -3.44
CA THR A 289 15.29 16.37 -4.02
C THR A 289 13.82 16.67 -4.39
N VAL A 290 13.26 17.75 -3.84
CA VAL A 290 11.84 18.11 -3.99
C VAL A 290 11.61 19.54 -4.51
N GLU A 291 12.66 20.28 -4.83
CA GLU A 291 12.58 21.69 -5.26
C GLU A 291 11.85 21.92 -6.59
N ASN A 292 11.64 20.88 -7.40
CA ASN A 292 10.82 21.00 -8.61
C ASN A 292 9.33 21.15 -8.30
N ASP A 293 8.88 20.55 -7.19
CA ASP A 293 7.50 20.66 -6.70
C ASP A 293 7.31 21.91 -5.80
N PHE A 294 8.42 22.46 -5.28
CA PHE A 294 8.50 23.64 -4.39
C PHE A 294 9.55 24.62 -4.88
N PRO A 295 9.24 25.43 -5.93
CA PRO A 295 10.22 26.32 -6.56
C PRO A 295 10.85 27.33 -5.61
N GLU A 296 10.17 27.69 -4.52
CA GLU A 296 10.68 28.58 -3.48
C GLU A 296 11.94 28.08 -2.77
N LEU A 297 12.18 26.76 -2.79
CA LEU A 297 13.36 26.16 -2.19
C LEU A 297 14.64 26.38 -3.02
N LYS A 298 14.51 26.67 -4.32
CA LYS A 298 15.67 26.87 -5.23
C LYS A 298 16.54 28.05 -4.87
N ALA A 299 15.91 29.11 -4.35
CA ALA A 299 16.59 30.37 -4.01
C ALA A 299 17.35 30.34 -2.68
N LEU A 300 17.24 29.26 -1.90
CA LEU A 300 17.86 29.16 -0.58
C LEU A 300 19.38 28.91 -0.69
N PRO A 301 20.18 29.44 0.25
CA PRO A 301 21.63 29.23 0.30
C PRO A 301 21.99 27.75 0.57
N GLU A 302 23.28 27.41 0.38
CA GLU A 302 23.78 26.03 0.56
C GLU A 302 23.75 25.52 2.00
N ASP A 303 23.76 26.40 3.01
CA ASP A 303 23.64 26.05 4.43
C ASP A 303 22.18 26.11 4.95
N ALA A 304 21.23 26.38 4.05
CA ALA A 304 19.83 26.47 4.42
C ALA A 304 19.23 25.14 4.87
N SER A 305 18.25 25.23 5.77
CA SER A 305 17.46 24.10 6.22
C SER A 305 15.99 24.48 6.34
N ALA A 306 15.11 23.49 6.27
CA ALA A 306 13.68 23.68 6.50
C ALA A 306 13.18 22.86 7.68
N VAL A 307 12.13 23.36 8.32
CA VAL A 307 11.41 22.61 9.36
C VAL A 307 9.91 22.63 9.05
N LEU A 308 9.31 21.46 8.85
CA LEU A 308 7.87 21.31 8.70
C LEU A 308 7.25 21.02 10.07
N VAL A 309 6.46 21.97 10.57
CA VAL A 309 5.84 21.91 11.90
C VAL A 309 4.39 21.50 11.75
N LYS A 310 3.90 20.67 12.68
CA LYS A 310 2.49 20.31 12.83
C LYS A 310 1.98 20.62 14.21
N THR A 311 0.79 21.18 14.27
CA THR A 311 -0.01 21.37 15.49
C THR A 311 -1.33 20.63 15.35
N GLU A 312 -1.78 20.00 16.44
CA GLU A 312 -3.06 19.28 16.54
C GLU A 312 -3.77 19.72 17.82
N ALA A 313 -5.10 19.86 17.77
CA ALA A 313 -5.90 20.28 18.89
C ALA A 313 -7.31 19.72 18.84
N SER A 314 -8.00 19.72 19.99
CA SER A 314 -9.40 19.31 20.12
C SER A 314 -10.38 20.42 19.78
N SER A 315 -9.93 21.67 19.82
CA SER A 315 -10.73 22.86 19.44
C SER A 315 -9.94 23.83 18.56
N ALA A 316 -10.65 24.74 17.89
CA ALA A 316 -10.05 25.79 17.07
C ALA A 316 -9.27 26.80 17.92
N GLU A 317 -9.77 27.13 19.09
CA GLU A 317 -9.14 28.07 20.03
C GLU A 317 -7.80 27.52 20.58
N GLU A 318 -7.78 26.22 20.91
CA GLU A 318 -6.56 25.52 21.34
C GLU A 318 -5.53 25.53 20.20
N LEU A 319 -5.96 25.25 18.97
CA LEU A 319 -5.10 25.26 17.78
C LEU A 319 -4.49 26.65 17.57
N GLU A 320 -5.30 27.69 17.63
CA GLU A 320 -4.85 29.08 17.45
C GLU A 320 -3.85 29.47 18.55
N HIS A 321 -4.13 29.11 19.81
CA HIS A 321 -3.20 29.35 20.92
C HIS A 321 -1.84 28.68 20.70
N LYS A 322 -1.82 27.41 20.30
CA LYS A 322 -0.58 26.67 19.97
C LYS A 322 0.19 27.35 18.84
N ASN A 323 -0.51 27.71 17.77
CA ASN A 323 0.12 28.36 16.62
C ASN A 323 0.74 29.73 17.01
N ASN A 324 0.01 30.55 17.78
CA ASN A 324 0.50 31.84 18.24
C ASN A 324 1.71 31.70 19.17
N THR A 325 1.71 30.72 20.07
CA THR A 325 2.86 30.40 20.95
C THR A 325 4.11 30.06 20.13
N LEU A 326 3.96 29.29 19.07
CA LEU A 326 5.08 28.93 18.20
C LEU A 326 5.55 30.12 17.36
N LEU A 327 4.63 30.94 16.83
CA LEU A 327 4.98 32.16 16.08
C LEU A 327 5.75 33.16 16.96
N GLU A 328 5.34 33.34 18.21
CA GLU A 328 6.06 34.17 19.18
C GLU A 328 7.47 33.64 19.44
N THR A 329 7.59 32.33 19.66
CA THR A 329 8.89 31.67 19.87
C THR A 329 9.82 31.86 18.66
N LEU A 330 9.26 31.83 17.44
CA LEU A 330 10.02 31.97 16.20
C LEU A 330 10.54 33.38 15.92
N ARG A 331 10.01 34.41 16.58
CA ARG A 331 10.46 35.82 16.41
C ARG A 331 11.93 36.05 16.74
N GLN A 332 12.51 35.23 17.60
CA GLN A 332 13.92 35.33 17.96
C GLN A 332 14.89 34.78 16.91
N PHE A 333 14.37 34.12 15.85
CA PHE A 333 15.18 33.50 14.80
C PHE A 333 15.00 34.22 13.47
N THR A 334 16.05 34.19 12.64
CA THR A 334 15.99 34.77 11.29
C THR A 334 15.55 33.72 10.28
N LEU A 335 14.29 33.84 9.85
CA LEU A 335 13.73 32.97 8.80
C LEU A 335 13.99 33.57 7.41
N ALA A 336 14.20 32.71 6.40
CA ALA A 336 14.29 33.12 5.01
C ALA A 336 12.92 33.60 4.45
N ARG A 337 11.81 33.20 5.07
CA ARG A 337 10.46 33.65 4.79
C ARG A 337 9.64 33.69 6.10
N GLU A 338 8.72 34.63 6.19
CA GLU A 338 7.81 34.75 7.34
C GLU A 338 7.07 33.43 7.61
N ALA A 339 7.02 33.03 8.88
CA ALA A 339 6.35 31.81 9.31
C ALA A 339 4.82 31.97 9.24
N GLN A 340 4.15 31.01 8.60
CA GLN A 340 2.69 31.02 8.48
C GLN A 340 2.13 29.63 8.65
N PHE A 341 1.23 29.44 9.65
CA PHE A 341 0.45 28.21 9.80
C PHE A 341 -0.76 28.21 8.86
N THR A 342 -1.02 27.08 8.24
CA THR A 342 -2.18 26.88 7.36
C THR A 342 -2.99 25.67 7.79
N THR A 343 -4.32 25.80 7.66
CA THR A 343 -5.31 24.71 7.82
C THR A 343 -5.85 24.23 6.47
N ASP A 344 -5.38 24.82 5.35
CA ASP A 344 -5.77 24.38 4.00
C ASP A 344 -5.32 22.93 3.76
N ALA A 345 -6.30 22.03 3.63
CA ALA A 345 -6.05 20.59 3.52
C ALA A 345 -5.21 20.22 2.28
N ALA A 346 -5.32 20.98 1.17
CA ALA A 346 -4.57 20.73 -0.04
C ALA A 346 -3.09 21.11 0.15
N LEU A 347 -2.82 22.28 0.74
CA LEU A 347 -1.46 22.74 1.01
C LEU A 347 -0.78 21.90 2.09
N VAL A 348 -1.49 21.59 3.18
CA VAL A 348 -1.02 20.67 4.23
C VAL A 348 -0.69 19.30 3.63
N GLY A 349 -1.58 18.76 2.80
CA GLY A 349 -1.35 17.51 2.10
C GLY A 349 -0.10 17.53 1.20
N LYS A 350 0.16 18.65 0.52
CA LYS A 350 1.35 18.87 -0.29
C LYS A 350 2.65 18.85 0.55
N TYR A 351 2.66 19.55 1.69
CA TYR A 351 3.82 19.57 2.60
C TYR A 351 4.15 18.17 3.14
N TRP A 352 3.16 17.42 3.59
CA TRP A 352 3.39 16.07 4.13
C TRP A 352 3.70 15.02 3.04
N ALA A 353 3.22 15.24 1.82
CA ALA A 353 3.64 14.45 0.66
C ALA A 353 5.13 14.68 0.32
N MET A 354 5.61 15.94 0.39
CA MET A 354 7.03 16.29 0.26
C MET A 354 7.87 15.46 1.24
N ARG A 355 7.52 15.49 2.54
CA ARG A 355 8.25 14.78 3.59
C ARG A 355 8.35 13.28 3.32
N SER A 356 7.24 12.65 2.97
CA SER A 356 7.19 11.20 2.72
C SER A 356 7.87 10.79 1.39
N GLY A 357 8.11 11.76 0.51
CA GLY A 357 8.75 11.56 -0.79
C GLY A 357 10.28 11.56 -0.77
N ILE A 358 10.95 12.06 0.28
CA ILE A 358 12.41 12.27 0.28
C ILE A 358 13.18 10.95 0.10
N PHE A 359 12.98 9.96 0.97
CA PHE A 359 13.70 8.69 0.86
C PHE A 359 13.53 8.00 -0.49
N PRO A 360 12.30 7.88 -1.03
CA PRO A 360 12.11 7.37 -2.38
C PRO A 360 12.72 8.25 -3.48
N ALA A 361 12.71 9.57 -3.33
CA ALA A 361 13.31 10.48 -4.31
C ALA A 361 14.82 10.28 -4.40
N VAL A 362 15.52 10.28 -3.27
CA VAL A 362 16.96 9.98 -3.20
C VAL A 362 17.26 8.59 -3.77
N GLY A 363 16.50 7.59 -3.35
CA GLY A 363 16.66 6.23 -3.89
C GLY A 363 16.36 6.12 -5.38
N GLY A 364 15.44 6.95 -5.89
CA GLY A 364 15.04 6.98 -7.30
C GLY A 364 16.04 7.66 -8.24
N THR A 365 16.84 8.57 -7.73
CA THR A 365 17.88 9.30 -8.51
C THR A 365 19.27 8.70 -8.38
N ARG A 366 19.43 7.65 -7.56
CA ARG A 366 20.73 7.01 -7.31
C ARG A 366 21.38 6.48 -8.59
N GLU A 367 22.70 6.46 -8.61
CA GLU A 367 23.45 5.75 -9.64
C GLU A 367 23.11 4.26 -9.64
N ILE A 368 22.95 3.68 -10.84
CA ILE A 368 22.64 2.24 -10.98
C ILE A 368 23.83 1.42 -10.45
N GLY A 369 23.53 0.40 -9.65
CA GLY A 369 24.52 -0.42 -8.96
C GLY A 369 24.85 0.05 -7.54
N THR A 370 24.33 1.23 -7.13
CA THR A 370 24.41 1.66 -5.74
C THR A 370 23.22 1.17 -4.93
N THR A 371 23.43 1.00 -3.64
CA THR A 371 22.40 0.72 -2.65
C THR A 371 22.02 2.00 -1.91
N CYS A 372 20.75 2.35 -1.92
CA CYS A 372 20.24 3.44 -1.09
C CYS A 372 20.07 2.93 0.35
N LEU A 373 20.89 3.46 1.23
CA LEU A 373 20.88 3.14 2.66
C LEU A 373 20.15 4.26 3.41
N ILE A 374 19.41 3.89 4.42
CA ILE A 374 18.84 4.82 5.39
C ILE A 374 19.20 4.35 6.79
N GLU A 375 19.80 5.22 7.55
CA GLU A 375 20.12 5.01 8.94
C GLU A 375 19.27 5.92 9.82
N ASP A 376 19.20 5.59 11.10
CA ASP A 376 18.21 6.11 12.02
C ASP A 376 18.85 6.27 13.40
N ILE A 377 19.20 7.52 13.74
CA ILE A 377 19.91 7.85 14.97
C ILE A 377 19.13 8.88 15.78
N ALA A 378 19.37 8.93 17.08
CA ALA A 378 18.79 9.98 17.92
C ALA A 378 19.84 10.62 18.82
N PHE A 379 19.71 11.92 19.01
CA PHE A 379 20.50 12.74 19.92
C PHE A 379 19.62 13.32 21.04
N PRO A 380 20.15 13.52 22.24
CA PRO A 380 19.49 14.37 23.23
C PRO A 380 19.26 15.77 22.64
N ILE A 381 18.04 16.28 22.79
CA ILE A 381 17.57 17.48 22.07
C ILE A 381 18.46 18.71 22.28
N GLN A 382 19.09 18.86 23.44
CA GLN A 382 19.98 19.98 23.74
C GLN A 382 21.24 20.01 22.87
N PHE A 383 21.62 18.89 22.25
CA PHE A 383 22.78 18.79 21.38
C PHE A 383 22.41 18.82 19.88
N LEU A 384 21.12 18.95 19.55
CA LEU A 384 20.61 18.82 18.19
C LEU A 384 21.40 19.66 17.18
N SER A 385 21.61 20.95 17.47
CA SER A 385 22.30 21.89 16.59
C SER A 385 23.74 21.46 16.32
N GLN A 386 24.51 21.21 17.39
CA GLN A 386 25.92 20.83 17.23
C GLN A 386 26.08 19.43 16.60
N ALA A 387 25.24 18.48 17.01
CA ALA A 387 25.27 17.13 16.45
C ALA A 387 24.94 17.08 14.96
N THR A 388 24.03 17.93 14.50
CA THR A 388 23.68 18.04 13.07
C THR A 388 24.88 18.57 12.27
N LEU A 389 25.51 19.63 12.74
CA LEU A 389 26.69 20.22 12.06
C LEU A 389 27.87 19.25 12.03
N ASP A 390 28.12 18.53 13.13
CA ASP A 390 29.18 17.52 13.20
C ASP A 390 28.90 16.36 12.26
N LEU A 391 27.64 15.92 12.15
CA LEU A 391 27.24 14.85 11.25
C LEU A 391 27.39 15.27 9.77
N GLN A 392 27.02 16.50 9.43
CA GLN A 392 27.24 17.06 8.08
C GLN A 392 28.72 17.13 7.75
N GLN A 393 29.56 17.55 8.69
CA GLN A 393 31.02 17.62 8.51
C GLN A 393 31.59 16.21 8.34
N LEU A 394 31.18 15.24 9.17
CA LEU A 394 31.59 13.84 9.05
C LEU A 394 31.34 13.28 7.66
N PHE A 395 30.17 13.52 7.08
CA PHE A 395 29.86 13.03 5.73
C PHE A 395 30.78 13.65 4.68
N LYS A 396 31.12 14.91 4.80
CA LYS A 396 32.12 15.55 3.93
C LYS A 396 33.51 14.92 4.09
N ASP A 397 33.97 14.70 5.33
CA ASP A 397 35.29 14.14 5.63
C ASP A 397 35.46 12.71 5.13
N TYR A 398 34.37 11.94 5.10
CA TYR A 398 34.34 10.55 4.60
C TYR A 398 33.91 10.45 3.13
N ASN A 399 33.82 11.56 2.40
CA ASN A 399 33.49 11.63 0.97
C ASN A 399 32.09 11.15 0.64
N TYR A 400 31.09 11.61 1.41
CA TYR A 400 29.66 11.47 1.15
C TYR A 400 28.97 12.85 1.01
N PRO A 401 29.37 13.69 0.04
CA PRO A 401 28.89 15.08 -0.07
C PRO A 401 27.39 15.17 -0.40
N ASP A 402 26.81 14.09 -0.93
CA ASP A 402 25.38 13.99 -1.29
C ASP A 402 24.54 13.27 -0.22
N ALA A 403 25.10 13.02 0.95
CA ALA A 403 24.35 12.51 2.09
C ALA A 403 23.20 13.46 2.43
N VAL A 404 22.04 12.92 2.70
CA VAL A 404 20.81 13.64 3.04
C VAL A 404 20.49 13.44 4.51
N ILE A 405 20.23 14.52 5.24
CA ILE A 405 19.76 14.46 6.63
C ILE A 405 18.34 15.02 6.71
N TYR A 406 17.44 14.23 7.27
CA TYR A 406 16.08 14.66 7.58
C TYR A 406 15.52 13.85 8.75
N GLY A 407 14.41 14.27 9.35
CA GLY A 407 13.78 13.44 10.40
C GLY A 407 13.02 14.22 11.46
N HIS A 408 12.64 13.48 12.49
CA HIS A 408 11.79 13.92 13.58
C HIS A 408 12.58 14.77 14.60
N ALA A 409 12.94 15.98 14.19
CA ALA A 409 13.86 16.84 14.96
C ALA A 409 13.31 17.19 16.36
N LEU A 410 11.99 17.27 16.53
CA LEU A 410 11.37 17.49 17.84
C LEU A 410 11.74 16.42 18.86
N GLU A 411 12.04 15.20 18.39
CA GLU A 411 12.47 14.07 19.21
C GLU A 411 14.00 13.81 19.14
N GLY A 412 14.74 14.73 18.51
CA GLY A 412 16.19 14.56 18.29
C GLY A 412 16.54 13.42 17.34
N ASN A 413 15.55 12.87 16.61
CA ASN A 413 15.72 11.70 15.76
C ASN A 413 15.95 12.12 14.31
N TYR A 414 17.07 11.69 13.75
CA TYR A 414 17.43 11.90 12.36
C TYR A 414 17.56 10.62 11.59
N HIS A 415 17.11 10.70 10.33
CA HIS A 415 17.46 9.74 9.29
C HIS A 415 18.52 10.36 8.41
N PHE A 416 19.54 9.60 8.06
CA PHE A 416 20.43 9.99 6.99
C PHE A 416 20.42 8.96 5.87
N ILE A 417 20.49 9.46 4.64
CA ILE A 417 20.44 8.62 3.44
C ILE A 417 21.76 8.73 2.70
N LEU A 418 22.29 7.56 2.33
CA LEU A 418 23.51 7.42 1.54
C LEU A 418 23.24 6.54 0.34
N ASN A 419 23.91 6.82 -0.78
CA ASN A 419 23.98 5.93 -1.92
C ASN A 419 25.38 5.28 -1.95
N GLN A 420 25.45 4.00 -1.58
CA GLN A 420 26.70 3.26 -1.37
C GLN A 420 26.87 2.15 -2.40
N ARG A 421 28.10 2.02 -2.92
CA ARG A 421 28.53 0.85 -3.68
C ARG A 421 29.07 -0.22 -2.75
N PHE A 422 28.76 -1.50 -3.07
CA PHE A 422 29.32 -2.67 -2.37
C PHE A 422 29.97 -3.65 -3.32
N ASP A 423 30.46 -3.14 -4.45
CA ASP A 423 31.02 -3.93 -5.54
C ASP A 423 32.57 -4.00 -5.52
N SER A 424 33.21 -3.27 -4.61
CA SER A 424 34.66 -3.32 -4.40
C SER A 424 35.02 -3.34 -2.90
N LYS A 425 36.21 -3.82 -2.60
CA LYS A 425 36.72 -3.87 -1.23
C LYS A 425 36.91 -2.46 -0.64
N GLU A 426 37.41 -1.53 -1.45
CA GLU A 426 37.65 -0.14 -1.08
C GLU A 426 36.36 0.58 -0.72
N ALA A 427 35.29 0.35 -1.48
CA ALA A 427 33.98 0.92 -1.21
C ALA A 427 33.36 0.38 0.08
N ILE A 428 33.54 -0.92 0.37
CA ILE A 428 33.10 -1.54 1.61
C ILE A 428 33.88 -0.97 2.80
N GLU A 429 35.21 -0.86 2.70
CA GLU A 429 36.05 -0.29 3.73
C GLU A 429 35.79 1.22 3.98
N GLN A 430 35.41 1.97 2.94
CA GLN A 430 34.98 3.36 3.07
C GLN A 430 33.72 3.46 3.91
N TYR A 431 32.70 2.64 3.58
CA TYR A 431 31.45 2.57 4.32
C TYR A 431 31.69 2.15 5.78
N ASP A 432 32.50 1.13 6.00
CA ASP A 432 32.85 0.64 7.32
C ASP A 432 33.46 1.72 8.22
N ARG A 433 34.49 2.42 7.70
CA ARG A 433 35.14 3.52 8.44
C ARG A 433 34.16 4.67 8.75
N MET A 434 33.34 5.04 7.79
CA MET A 434 32.33 6.09 7.98
C MET A 434 31.32 5.68 9.04
N MET A 435 30.78 4.45 8.99
CA MET A 435 29.83 3.96 10.00
C MET A 435 30.44 3.91 11.41
N HIS A 436 31.68 3.48 11.55
CA HIS A 436 32.37 3.55 12.84
C HIS A 436 32.51 4.98 13.36
N ALA A 437 32.79 5.95 12.49
CA ALA A 437 32.85 7.35 12.87
C ALA A 437 31.48 7.91 13.29
N VAL A 438 30.39 7.53 12.59
CA VAL A 438 29.03 7.88 13.00
C VAL A 438 28.70 7.26 14.36
N ILE A 439 29.03 5.99 14.58
CA ILE A 439 28.80 5.31 15.84
C ILE A 439 29.56 6.01 16.98
N ASP A 440 30.82 6.38 16.77
CA ASP A 440 31.62 7.12 17.75
C ASP A 440 31.03 8.50 18.07
N LEU A 441 30.58 9.21 17.03
CA LEU A 441 29.89 10.49 17.19
C LEU A 441 28.62 10.36 18.03
N VAL A 442 27.75 9.41 17.69
CA VAL A 442 26.47 9.20 18.38
C VAL A 442 26.66 8.71 19.81
N VAL A 443 27.47 7.66 20.00
CA VAL A 443 27.58 6.98 21.30
C VAL A 443 28.54 7.71 22.24
N ASN A 444 29.76 7.99 21.79
CA ASN A 444 30.81 8.48 22.67
C ASN A 444 30.75 10.00 22.89
N LYS A 445 30.42 10.78 21.85
CA LYS A 445 30.38 12.24 21.96
C LYS A 445 29.05 12.75 22.51
N TYR A 446 27.91 12.22 21.99
CA TYR A 446 26.58 12.75 22.30
C TYR A 446 25.72 11.85 23.19
N HIS A 447 26.16 10.64 23.53
CA HIS A 447 25.42 9.65 24.34
C HIS A 447 24.01 9.34 23.75
N GLY A 448 23.89 9.41 22.43
CA GLY A 448 22.66 9.20 21.67
C GLY A 448 22.28 7.72 21.50
N SER A 449 21.39 7.45 20.56
CA SER A 449 20.94 6.13 20.17
C SER A 449 21.30 5.82 18.72
N LEU A 450 21.80 4.61 18.46
CA LEU A 450 22.15 4.14 17.11
C LEU A 450 20.92 3.73 16.30
N LYS A 451 19.79 3.45 16.97
CA LYS A 451 18.49 3.18 16.35
C LYS A 451 17.38 3.84 17.19
N ALA A 452 16.73 4.83 16.58
CA ALA A 452 15.64 5.55 17.20
C ALA A 452 14.29 4.82 17.04
N GLU A 453 13.99 4.30 15.85
CA GLU A 453 12.68 3.70 15.54
C GLU A 453 12.70 2.53 14.52
N HIS A 454 13.76 2.35 13.70
CA HIS A 454 13.79 1.33 12.65
C HIS A 454 14.08 -0.08 13.16
N GLY A 455 14.42 -0.24 14.45
CA GLY A 455 14.86 -1.49 15.06
C GLY A 455 16.35 -1.75 14.83
N THR A 456 16.94 -2.51 15.73
CA THR A 456 18.36 -2.89 15.69
C THR A 456 18.69 -3.74 14.46
N GLY A 457 17.86 -4.74 14.20
CA GLY A 457 18.02 -5.66 13.09
C GLY A 457 19.35 -6.42 13.11
N ARG A 458 19.81 -6.79 11.93
CA ARG A 458 21.15 -7.32 11.69
C ARG A 458 22.19 -6.22 11.59
N ASN A 459 21.72 -5.04 11.18
CA ASN A 459 22.56 -3.90 10.85
C ASN A 459 23.32 -3.36 12.08
N MET A 460 22.64 -3.13 13.19
CA MET A 460 23.24 -2.58 14.41
C MET A 460 23.48 -3.61 15.52
N ALA A 461 23.16 -4.88 15.29
CA ALA A 461 23.39 -5.94 16.25
C ALA A 461 24.85 -6.00 16.78
N PRO A 462 25.90 -5.83 15.95
CA PRO A 462 27.30 -5.80 16.44
C PRO A 462 27.64 -4.65 17.38
N PHE A 463 26.85 -3.57 17.36
CA PHE A 463 27.16 -2.34 18.08
C PHE A 463 26.32 -2.11 19.33
N VAL A 464 25.38 -3.02 19.65
CA VAL A 464 24.53 -2.91 20.85
C VAL A 464 25.35 -2.82 22.12
N ARG A 465 26.36 -3.70 22.29
CA ARG A 465 27.28 -3.65 23.46
C ARG A 465 28.02 -2.32 23.54
N LYS A 466 28.43 -1.73 22.42
CA LYS A 466 29.12 -0.44 22.39
C LYS A 466 28.23 0.71 22.87
N GLU A 467 26.95 0.70 22.48
CA GLU A 467 26.02 1.74 22.94
C GLU A 467 25.63 1.59 24.42
N TRP A 468 25.39 0.35 24.89
CA TRP A 468 24.79 0.09 26.18
C TRP A 468 25.81 -0.23 27.30
N GLY A 469 27.03 -0.57 26.93
CA GLY A 469 28.03 -1.09 27.87
C GLY A 469 27.77 -2.56 28.25
N ASN A 470 28.66 -3.11 29.08
CA ASN A 470 28.64 -4.53 29.42
C ASN A 470 27.41 -4.93 30.27
N ASP A 471 27.09 -4.21 31.33
CA ASP A 471 26.06 -4.59 32.30
C ASP A 471 24.66 -4.66 31.61
N ALA A 472 24.31 -3.64 30.80
CA ALA A 472 23.05 -3.60 30.09
C ALA A 472 22.98 -4.68 29.00
N TYR A 473 24.06 -4.87 28.25
CA TYR A 473 24.12 -5.91 27.22
C TYR A 473 24.01 -7.32 27.80
N GLU A 474 24.68 -7.62 28.94
CA GLU A 474 24.53 -8.91 29.60
C GLU A 474 23.10 -9.13 30.12
N LEU A 475 22.45 -8.10 30.66
CA LEU A 475 21.02 -8.19 31.02
C LEU A 475 20.17 -8.58 29.80
N MET A 476 20.38 -7.95 28.64
CA MET A 476 19.69 -8.31 27.40
C MET A 476 19.96 -9.76 26.99
N CYS A 477 21.22 -10.20 27.10
CA CYS A 477 21.62 -11.57 26.79
C CYS A 477 21.00 -12.60 27.77
N GLU A 478 20.89 -12.26 29.05
CA GLU A 478 20.22 -13.11 30.05
C GLU A 478 18.72 -13.25 29.75
N VAL A 479 18.06 -12.17 29.35
CA VAL A 479 16.66 -12.21 28.91
C VAL A 479 16.53 -13.11 27.68
N LYS A 480 17.38 -12.94 26.67
CA LYS A 480 17.36 -13.80 25.47
C LYS A 480 17.53 -15.28 25.85
N ARG A 481 18.54 -15.62 26.67
CA ARG A 481 18.77 -17.00 27.12
C ARG A 481 17.61 -17.57 27.93
N LEU A 482 16.92 -16.72 28.72
CA LEU A 482 15.75 -17.16 29.51
C LEU A 482 14.56 -17.50 28.63
N PHE A 483 14.27 -16.70 27.59
CA PHE A 483 13.15 -16.91 26.68
C PHE A 483 13.46 -17.97 25.63
N ASP A 484 14.65 -17.98 25.07
CA ASP A 484 15.04 -18.80 23.92
C ASP A 484 16.42 -19.45 24.12
N PRO A 485 16.52 -20.42 25.02
CA PRO A 485 17.80 -21.05 25.38
C PRO A 485 18.48 -21.81 24.21
N GLU A 486 17.73 -22.25 23.22
CA GLU A 486 18.24 -22.92 22.02
C GLU A 486 18.53 -21.95 20.87
N ASN A 487 18.28 -20.65 21.06
CA ASN A 487 18.48 -19.58 20.06
C ASN A 487 17.82 -19.88 18.71
N ILE A 488 16.57 -20.37 18.75
CA ILE A 488 15.80 -20.68 17.52
C ILE A 488 15.04 -19.48 16.97
N MET A 489 14.78 -18.46 17.80
CA MET A 489 14.01 -17.28 17.44
C MET A 489 14.90 -16.17 16.89
N ASN A 490 14.84 -15.95 15.59
CA ASN A 490 15.46 -14.87 14.81
C ASN A 490 16.95 -14.60 15.18
N PRO A 491 17.83 -15.58 15.13
CA PRO A 491 19.24 -15.41 15.50
C PRO A 491 19.96 -14.41 14.60
N GLY A 492 20.96 -13.70 15.16
CA GLY A 492 21.74 -12.68 14.47
C GLY A 492 21.02 -11.32 14.34
N VAL A 493 19.81 -11.19 14.91
CA VAL A 493 19.07 -9.96 15.07
C VAL A 493 19.17 -9.52 16.53
N ILE A 494 19.43 -8.24 16.79
CA ILE A 494 19.74 -7.66 18.12
C ILE A 494 21.06 -8.18 18.72
N PHE A 495 21.32 -9.47 18.65
CA PHE A 495 22.45 -10.15 19.24
C PHE A 495 23.35 -10.74 18.16
N ASN A 496 24.56 -10.19 18.00
CA ASN A 496 25.57 -10.72 17.11
C ASN A 496 26.97 -10.33 17.59
N GLU A 497 27.85 -11.29 17.76
CA GLU A 497 29.23 -11.06 18.20
C GLU A 497 30.19 -10.83 17.02
N ASP A 498 29.76 -11.17 15.80
CA ASP A 498 30.52 -10.88 14.59
C ASP A 498 30.43 -9.40 14.24
N THR A 499 31.54 -8.69 14.46
CA THR A 499 31.62 -7.24 14.26
C THR A 499 31.49 -6.78 12.81
N HIS A 500 31.55 -7.71 11.83
CA HIS A 500 31.47 -7.42 10.39
C HIS A 500 30.18 -7.93 9.76
N SER A 501 29.32 -8.60 10.53
CA SER A 501 28.09 -9.20 10.01
C SER A 501 27.15 -8.22 9.32
N TYR A 502 27.22 -6.94 9.64
CA TYR A 502 26.43 -5.88 9.00
C TYR A 502 26.89 -5.55 7.57
N LEU A 503 28.07 -5.99 7.16
CA LEU A 503 28.62 -5.87 5.79
C LEU A 503 28.33 -7.09 4.93
N GLU A 504 27.72 -8.13 5.51
CA GLU A 504 27.44 -9.38 4.81
C GLU A 504 26.03 -9.43 4.22
N HIS A 505 25.82 -10.31 3.27
CA HIS A 505 24.50 -10.57 2.67
C HIS A 505 23.83 -9.36 2.03
N ILE A 506 24.62 -8.42 1.52
CA ILE A 506 24.11 -7.21 0.85
C ILE A 506 23.29 -7.62 -0.39
N LYS A 507 22.15 -6.98 -0.55
CA LYS A 507 21.21 -7.21 -1.64
C LYS A 507 21.81 -6.74 -2.98
N PRO A 508 21.96 -7.61 -3.99
CA PRO A 508 22.38 -7.17 -5.31
C PRO A 508 21.24 -6.40 -6.00
N LEU A 509 21.57 -5.24 -6.58
CA LEU A 509 20.64 -4.38 -7.30
C LEU A 509 21.09 -4.19 -8.78
N PRO A 510 21.13 -5.26 -9.60
CA PRO A 510 21.50 -5.16 -10.99
C PRO A 510 20.46 -4.36 -11.78
N ARG A 511 20.90 -3.77 -12.90
CA ARG A 511 19.99 -3.13 -13.84
C ARG A 511 19.04 -4.17 -14.46
N VAL A 512 17.75 -3.81 -14.52
CA VAL A 512 16.70 -4.61 -15.16
C VAL A 512 16.08 -3.83 -16.32
N ASN A 513 15.47 -2.71 -16.00
CA ASN A 513 14.77 -1.84 -16.94
C ASN A 513 14.47 -0.49 -16.25
N GLU A 514 14.49 0.60 -16.99
CA GLU A 514 14.25 1.96 -16.49
C GLU A 514 12.91 2.11 -15.74
N LEU A 515 11.89 1.33 -16.09
CA LEU A 515 10.60 1.33 -15.40
C LEU A 515 10.71 0.92 -13.93
N VAL A 516 11.68 0.06 -13.57
CA VAL A 516 11.75 -0.55 -12.23
C VAL A 516 13.09 -0.35 -11.52
N ASP A 517 14.13 0.15 -12.19
CA ASP A 517 15.45 0.30 -11.60
C ASP A 517 15.48 1.28 -10.42
N ARG A 518 14.55 2.25 -10.41
CA ARG A 518 14.33 3.17 -9.27
C ARG A 518 13.77 2.50 -8.02
N CYS A 519 13.32 1.24 -8.09
CA CYS A 519 12.73 0.54 -6.95
C CYS A 519 13.76 0.31 -5.84
N ILE A 520 13.39 0.63 -4.60
CA ILE A 520 14.17 0.35 -3.37
C ILE A 520 13.62 -0.87 -2.60
N GLU A 521 12.59 -1.55 -3.13
CA GLU A 521 11.93 -2.71 -2.53
C GLU A 521 11.24 -2.43 -1.17
N CYS A 522 10.80 -1.21 -0.90
CA CYS A 522 10.17 -0.81 0.36
C CYS A 522 8.84 -1.55 0.69
N GLY A 523 8.18 -2.16 -0.30
CA GLY A 523 6.96 -2.93 -0.08
C GLY A 523 5.66 -2.12 -0.06
N PHE A 524 5.68 -0.78 -0.14
CA PHE A 524 4.49 0.06 -0.07
C PHE A 524 3.45 -0.24 -1.16
N CYS A 525 3.88 -0.74 -2.31
CA CYS A 525 3.00 -1.13 -3.41
C CYS A 525 2.19 -2.42 -3.14
N GLU A 526 2.54 -3.24 -2.13
CA GLU A 526 1.92 -4.55 -1.90
C GLU A 526 0.50 -4.47 -1.37
N VAL A 527 0.15 -3.40 -0.63
CA VAL A 527 -1.22 -3.19 -0.12
C VAL A 527 -2.24 -3.02 -1.24
N ASN A 528 -1.84 -2.41 -2.36
CA ASN A 528 -2.69 -2.22 -3.54
C ASN A 528 -2.48 -3.30 -4.62
N CYS A 529 -1.60 -4.26 -4.38
CA CYS A 529 -1.37 -5.35 -5.31
C CYS A 529 -2.41 -6.45 -5.11
N VAL A 530 -3.32 -6.59 -6.05
CA VAL A 530 -4.44 -7.56 -5.98
C VAL A 530 -3.98 -9.01 -5.91
N SER A 531 -2.81 -9.36 -6.46
CA SER A 531 -2.24 -10.73 -6.39
C SER A 531 -1.45 -10.99 -5.11
N CYS A 532 -1.21 -9.98 -4.26
CA CYS A 532 -0.46 -10.15 -3.02
C CYS A 532 -1.11 -11.20 -2.11
N GLY A 533 -0.33 -12.19 -1.70
CA GLY A 533 -0.78 -13.32 -0.87
C GLY A 533 -1.41 -14.49 -1.65
N HIS A 534 -1.64 -14.34 -2.95
CA HIS A 534 -2.09 -15.41 -3.86
C HIS A 534 -0.99 -15.86 -4.82
N ALA A 535 -0.31 -14.88 -5.40
CA ALA A 535 0.82 -15.07 -6.32
C ALA A 535 1.92 -14.06 -5.96
N LEU A 536 2.88 -13.81 -6.85
CA LEU A 536 3.89 -12.78 -6.62
C LEU A 536 3.24 -11.39 -6.51
N SER A 537 3.68 -10.63 -5.53
CA SER A 537 3.33 -9.20 -5.41
C SER A 537 4.12 -8.34 -6.39
N SER A 538 3.77 -7.04 -6.48
CA SER A 538 4.50 -6.06 -7.29
C SER A 538 5.99 -6.00 -6.91
N ARG A 539 6.33 -5.87 -5.60
CA ARG A 539 7.73 -5.92 -5.13
C ARG A 539 8.42 -7.22 -5.52
N GLN A 540 7.78 -8.35 -5.26
CA GLN A 540 8.34 -9.67 -5.51
C GLN A 540 8.63 -9.91 -7.00
N ARG A 541 7.80 -9.37 -7.91
CA ARG A 541 8.08 -9.42 -9.36
C ARG A 541 9.38 -8.73 -9.71
N ILE A 542 9.65 -7.56 -9.13
CA ILE A 542 10.91 -6.81 -9.34
C ILE A 542 12.09 -7.60 -8.78
N VAL A 543 11.98 -8.16 -7.58
CA VAL A 543 13.03 -9.00 -6.96
C VAL A 543 13.41 -10.18 -7.89
N ILE A 544 12.40 -10.86 -8.46
CA ILE A 544 12.65 -11.99 -9.37
C ILE A 544 13.32 -11.49 -10.66
N GLN A 545 12.89 -10.38 -11.24
CA GLN A 545 13.52 -9.83 -12.46
C GLN A 545 14.97 -9.41 -12.21
N ARG A 546 15.28 -8.84 -11.04
CA ARG A 546 16.66 -8.56 -10.64
C ARG A 546 17.53 -9.82 -10.55
N GLU A 547 17.00 -10.88 -9.98
CA GLU A 547 17.76 -12.15 -9.93
C GLU A 547 17.95 -12.74 -11.33
N ILE A 548 16.97 -12.67 -12.23
CA ILE A 548 17.11 -13.05 -13.63
C ILE A 548 18.23 -12.25 -14.29
N ALA A 549 18.23 -10.92 -14.11
CA ALA A 549 19.28 -10.04 -14.66
C ALA A 549 20.65 -10.39 -14.09
N ARG A 550 20.76 -10.60 -12.76
CA ARG A 550 22.01 -11.01 -12.11
C ARG A 550 22.53 -12.34 -12.65
N LEU A 551 21.67 -13.35 -12.77
CA LEU A 551 22.07 -14.66 -13.30
C LEU A 551 22.57 -14.56 -14.74
N LYS A 552 21.94 -13.73 -15.56
CA LYS A 552 22.40 -13.45 -16.92
C LYS A 552 23.77 -12.78 -16.93
N SER A 553 24.00 -11.77 -16.08
CA SER A 553 25.27 -11.02 -16.04
C SER A 553 26.47 -11.86 -15.59
N ILE A 554 26.24 -12.89 -14.74
CA ILE A 554 27.29 -13.81 -14.29
C ILE A 554 27.36 -15.11 -15.12
N GLY A 555 26.74 -15.16 -16.32
CA GLY A 555 26.79 -16.30 -17.23
C GLY A 555 25.96 -17.53 -16.85
N LYS A 556 25.11 -17.43 -15.79
CA LYS A 556 24.25 -18.55 -15.32
C LYS A 556 22.94 -18.63 -16.12
N HIS A 557 23.07 -18.75 -17.46
CA HIS A 557 21.91 -18.70 -18.36
C HIS A 557 20.89 -19.82 -18.19
N LYS A 558 21.31 -21.02 -17.73
CA LYS A 558 20.40 -22.16 -17.48
C LYS A 558 19.47 -21.85 -16.31
N GLU A 559 20.01 -21.36 -15.20
CA GLU A 559 19.26 -20.97 -14.01
C GLU A 559 18.33 -19.78 -14.31
N ALA A 560 18.80 -18.78 -15.08
CA ALA A 560 17.98 -17.66 -15.51
C ALA A 560 16.78 -18.14 -16.35
N LYS A 561 16.99 -19.07 -17.30
CA LYS A 561 15.92 -19.63 -18.14
C LYS A 561 14.89 -20.44 -17.33
N ALA A 562 15.35 -21.21 -16.33
CA ALA A 562 14.46 -21.91 -15.42
C ALA A 562 13.60 -20.95 -14.59
N LEU A 563 14.20 -19.87 -14.07
CA LEU A 563 13.51 -18.86 -13.30
C LEU A 563 12.50 -18.06 -14.14
N ILE A 564 12.82 -17.74 -15.40
CA ILE A 564 11.87 -17.14 -16.37
C ILE A 564 10.67 -18.04 -16.60
N LYS A 565 10.89 -19.37 -16.78
CA LYS A 565 9.80 -20.33 -16.93
C LYS A 565 8.86 -20.37 -15.74
N ASP A 566 9.42 -20.37 -14.52
CA ASP A 566 8.62 -20.35 -13.29
C ASP A 566 7.89 -19.01 -13.10
N PHE A 567 8.51 -17.89 -13.53
CA PHE A 567 7.94 -16.56 -13.44
C PHE A 567 6.69 -16.39 -14.33
N ARG A 568 6.60 -17.06 -15.48
CA ARG A 568 5.49 -16.91 -16.43
C ARG A 568 4.14 -17.03 -15.75
N ARG A 569 3.89 -18.12 -15.02
CA ARG A 569 2.60 -18.34 -14.38
C ARG A 569 2.34 -17.37 -13.21
N ILE A 570 3.20 -17.41 -12.18
CA ILE A 570 2.93 -16.69 -10.92
C ILE A 570 3.35 -15.22 -10.94
N GLY A 571 4.21 -14.82 -11.87
CA GLY A 571 4.67 -13.43 -12.04
C GLY A 571 3.89 -12.71 -13.13
N LYS A 572 3.92 -13.22 -14.36
CA LYS A 572 3.36 -12.56 -15.54
C LYS A 572 1.84 -12.76 -15.68
N ASP A 573 1.36 -14.03 -15.63
CA ASP A 573 -0.05 -14.31 -15.93
C ASP A 573 -0.97 -13.88 -14.79
N LEU A 574 -0.56 -14.06 -13.55
CA LEU A 574 -1.31 -13.64 -12.35
C LEU A 574 -1.05 -12.18 -11.94
N CYS A 575 -0.57 -11.32 -12.85
CA CYS A 575 -0.63 -9.87 -12.68
C CYS A 575 -1.87 -9.31 -13.38
N ALA A 576 -2.69 -8.56 -12.67
CA ALA A 576 -3.87 -7.92 -13.25
C ALA A 576 -3.51 -6.80 -14.26
N GLY A 577 -2.30 -6.22 -14.16
CA GLY A 577 -1.92 -5.07 -15.00
C GLY A 577 -2.73 -3.81 -14.73
N ASP A 578 -3.37 -3.71 -13.57
CA ASP A 578 -4.27 -2.62 -13.20
C ASP A 578 -3.57 -1.31 -12.84
N GLY A 579 -2.27 -1.38 -12.55
CA GLY A 579 -1.45 -0.23 -12.20
C GLY A 579 -1.72 0.37 -10.82
N LEU A 580 -2.58 -0.21 -9.97
CA LEU A 580 -2.83 0.31 -8.61
C LEU A 580 -1.59 0.28 -7.72
N CYS A 581 -0.63 -0.58 -8.01
CA CYS A 581 0.64 -0.61 -7.28
C CYS A 581 1.40 0.73 -7.36
N SER A 582 1.24 1.49 -8.44
CA SER A 582 1.87 2.82 -8.59
C SER A 582 1.25 3.89 -7.70
N THR A 583 0.00 3.72 -7.26
CA THR A 583 -0.68 4.73 -6.43
C THR A 583 -0.10 4.84 -5.02
N SER A 584 0.42 3.73 -4.49
CA SER A 584 1.15 3.71 -3.21
C SER A 584 2.67 3.74 -3.39
N CYS A 585 3.17 3.68 -4.62
CA CYS A 585 4.61 3.74 -4.87
C CYS A 585 5.08 5.20 -4.83
N PRO A 586 6.01 5.55 -3.94
CA PRO A 586 6.50 6.92 -3.84
C PRO A 586 7.15 7.43 -5.12
N VAL A 587 7.85 6.54 -5.86
CA VAL A 587 8.45 6.84 -7.17
C VAL A 587 7.58 6.44 -8.36
N LYS A 588 6.28 6.19 -8.13
CA LYS A 588 5.25 5.95 -9.14
C LYS A 588 5.51 4.77 -10.09
N ILE A 589 6.24 3.75 -9.66
CA ILE A 589 6.49 2.54 -10.46
C ILE A 589 5.19 1.76 -10.67
N ASN A 590 4.82 1.58 -11.94
CA ASN A 590 3.75 0.70 -12.37
C ASN A 590 4.33 -0.65 -12.83
N VAL A 591 4.20 -1.67 -12.00
CA VAL A 591 4.66 -3.03 -12.35
C VAL A 591 3.81 -3.65 -13.48
N GLY A 592 2.60 -3.13 -13.71
CA GLY A 592 1.79 -3.50 -14.87
C GLY A 592 2.50 -3.23 -16.20
N ASP A 593 3.19 -2.09 -16.32
CA ASP A 593 3.93 -1.71 -17.51
C ASP A 593 5.12 -2.64 -17.75
N LEU A 594 5.84 -3.02 -16.69
CA LEU A 594 6.87 -4.05 -16.78
C LEU A 594 6.30 -5.39 -17.33
N ILE A 595 5.12 -5.77 -16.89
CA ILE A 595 4.48 -7.01 -17.37
C ILE A 595 4.04 -6.87 -18.84
N HIS A 596 3.60 -5.69 -19.27
CA HIS A 596 3.29 -5.43 -20.68
C HIS A 596 4.56 -5.55 -21.54
N LEU A 597 5.67 -4.96 -21.11
CA LEU A 597 6.97 -5.09 -21.77
C LEU A 597 7.42 -6.56 -21.88
N ILE A 598 7.33 -7.33 -20.79
CA ILE A 598 7.69 -8.76 -20.84
C ILE A 598 6.79 -9.54 -21.80
N ARG A 599 5.50 -9.17 -21.92
CA ARG A 599 4.60 -9.79 -22.90
C ARG A 599 4.97 -9.43 -24.33
N GLU A 600 5.39 -8.19 -24.57
CA GLU A 600 5.90 -7.72 -25.85
C GLU A 600 7.16 -8.49 -26.27
N GLU A 601 8.16 -8.60 -25.37
CA GLU A 601 9.38 -9.37 -25.60
C GLU A 601 9.13 -10.86 -25.89
N GLU A 602 8.07 -11.44 -25.31
CA GLU A 602 7.69 -12.84 -25.52
C GLU A 602 6.71 -13.06 -26.69
N MET A 603 6.24 -11.98 -27.36
CA MET A 603 5.28 -12.07 -28.45
C MET A 603 5.94 -12.74 -29.67
N SER A 604 5.25 -13.73 -30.23
CA SER A 604 5.71 -14.39 -31.45
C SER A 604 5.26 -13.63 -32.70
N ASP A 605 5.99 -13.80 -33.81
CA ASP A 605 5.63 -13.21 -35.11
C ASP A 605 4.21 -13.61 -35.55
N MET A 606 3.83 -14.88 -35.31
CA MET A 606 2.47 -15.37 -35.61
C MET A 606 1.45 -14.68 -34.71
N GLY A 607 1.72 -14.50 -33.43
CA GLY A 607 0.86 -13.77 -32.51
C GLY A 607 0.65 -12.32 -32.93
N THR A 608 1.73 -11.67 -33.37
CA THR A 608 1.69 -10.30 -33.90
C THR A 608 0.83 -10.21 -35.18
N GLN A 609 0.98 -11.16 -36.12
CA GLN A 609 0.16 -11.19 -37.34
C GLN A 609 -1.33 -11.42 -37.04
N ILE A 610 -1.65 -12.36 -36.12
CA ILE A 610 -3.03 -12.61 -35.69
C ILE A 610 -3.63 -11.36 -35.04
N GLY A 611 -2.86 -10.69 -34.17
CA GLY A 611 -3.32 -9.46 -33.53
C GLY A 611 -3.55 -8.31 -34.51
N LYS A 612 -2.66 -8.10 -35.47
CA LYS A 612 -2.85 -7.12 -36.57
C LYS A 612 -4.07 -7.46 -37.41
N TRP A 613 -4.24 -8.73 -37.80
CA TRP A 613 -5.45 -9.17 -38.53
C TRP A 613 -6.73 -8.90 -37.74
N ALA A 614 -6.71 -9.20 -36.41
CA ALA A 614 -7.85 -8.95 -35.52
C ALA A 614 -8.17 -7.45 -35.43
N GLY A 615 -7.16 -6.59 -35.38
CA GLY A 615 -7.35 -5.13 -35.36
C GLY A 615 -8.01 -4.59 -36.64
N HIS A 616 -7.72 -5.16 -37.78
CA HIS A 616 -8.38 -4.79 -39.06
C HIS A 616 -9.79 -5.36 -39.22
N ASN A 617 -10.10 -6.48 -38.57
CA ASN A 617 -11.37 -7.20 -38.72
C ASN A 617 -12.20 -7.15 -37.41
N LEU A 618 -12.08 -6.09 -36.61
CA LEU A 618 -12.71 -6.00 -35.29
C LEU A 618 -14.24 -6.13 -35.32
N ASP A 619 -14.90 -5.57 -36.32
CA ASP A 619 -16.35 -5.70 -36.51
C ASP A 619 -16.78 -7.13 -36.80
N ALA A 620 -16.09 -7.81 -37.74
CA ALA A 620 -16.37 -9.21 -38.07
C ALA A 620 -16.15 -10.13 -36.86
N ILE A 621 -15.07 -9.92 -36.08
CA ILE A 621 -14.80 -10.64 -34.83
C ILE A 621 -15.88 -10.36 -33.80
N GLY A 622 -16.28 -9.11 -33.65
CA GLY A 622 -17.37 -8.71 -32.77
C GLY A 622 -18.69 -9.40 -33.12
N SER A 623 -19.00 -9.51 -34.40
CA SER A 623 -20.19 -10.22 -34.89
C SER A 623 -20.13 -11.73 -34.62
N ALA A 624 -18.97 -12.35 -34.78
CA ALA A 624 -18.74 -13.74 -34.42
C ALA A 624 -18.89 -13.97 -32.88
N ILE A 625 -18.36 -13.08 -32.05
CA ILE A 625 -18.53 -13.12 -30.60
C ILE A 625 -20.02 -13.01 -30.23
N THR A 626 -20.81 -12.15 -30.89
CA THR A 626 -22.25 -12.03 -30.71
C THR A 626 -22.93 -13.38 -30.91
N GLY A 627 -22.66 -14.09 -32.03
CA GLY A 627 -23.19 -15.42 -32.28
C GLY A 627 -22.82 -16.47 -31.22
N VAL A 628 -21.59 -16.47 -30.76
CA VAL A 628 -21.13 -17.37 -29.67
C VAL A 628 -21.86 -17.07 -28.37
N LEU A 629 -22.07 -15.79 -28.00
CA LEU A 629 -22.80 -15.39 -26.80
C LEU A 629 -24.27 -15.83 -26.87
N ASP A 630 -24.91 -15.71 -28.03
CA ASP A 630 -26.30 -16.18 -28.22
C ASP A 630 -26.42 -17.69 -28.06
N LEU A 631 -25.50 -18.45 -28.67
CA LEU A 631 -25.46 -19.91 -28.52
C LEU A 631 -25.24 -20.29 -27.04
N ALA A 632 -24.30 -19.63 -26.35
CA ALA A 632 -24.07 -19.87 -24.95
C ALA A 632 -25.27 -19.51 -24.07
N HIS A 633 -26.00 -18.45 -24.42
CA HIS A 633 -27.23 -18.06 -23.72
C HIS A 633 -28.36 -19.08 -23.93
N VAL A 634 -28.59 -19.53 -25.16
CA VAL A 634 -29.58 -20.59 -25.48
C VAL A 634 -29.21 -21.89 -24.77
N ALA A 635 -27.95 -22.30 -24.81
CA ALA A 635 -27.50 -23.47 -24.08
C ALA A 635 -27.75 -23.33 -22.56
N HIS A 636 -27.44 -22.15 -21.98
CA HIS A 636 -27.68 -21.88 -20.56
C HIS A 636 -29.16 -22.01 -20.17
N ILE A 637 -30.10 -21.51 -21.00
CA ILE A 637 -31.52 -21.58 -20.72
C ILE A 637 -32.01 -23.02 -20.83
N THR A 638 -31.48 -23.80 -21.80
CA THR A 638 -31.95 -25.17 -22.09
C THR A 638 -31.42 -26.22 -21.12
N ILE A 639 -30.13 -26.18 -20.81
CA ILE A 639 -29.48 -27.21 -19.97
C ILE A 639 -29.25 -26.74 -18.52
N GLY A 640 -29.48 -25.47 -18.22
CA GLY A 640 -29.35 -24.88 -16.87
C GLY A 640 -27.92 -24.58 -16.42
N THR A 641 -27.84 -23.77 -15.37
CA THR A 641 -26.56 -23.21 -14.86
C THR A 641 -25.58 -24.30 -14.40
N ASN A 642 -26.05 -25.34 -13.70
CA ASN A 642 -25.20 -26.36 -13.12
C ASN A 642 -24.47 -27.18 -14.19
N LEU A 643 -25.22 -27.65 -15.20
CA LEU A 643 -24.67 -28.46 -16.28
C LEU A 643 -23.77 -27.63 -17.19
N MET A 644 -24.19 -26.40 -17.51
CA MET A 644 -23.35 -25.46 -18.28
C MET A 644 -22.04 -25.13 -17.59
N SER A 645 -22.04 -24.95 -16.26
CA SER A 645 -20.82 -24.74 -15.46
C SER A 645 -19.90 -25.96 -15.47
N LEU A 646 -20.45 -27.17 -15.42
CA LEU A 646 -19.68 -28.43 -15.50
C LEU A 646 -19.00 -28.55 -16.86
N VAL A 647 -19.75 -28.37 -17.95
CA VAL A 647 -19.25 -28.42 -19.32
C VAL A 647 -18.19 -27.32 -19.54
N GLY A 648 -18.46 -26.09 -19.13
CA GLY A 648 -17.50 -24.98 -19.20
C GLY A 648 -16.19 -25.28 -18.50
N LYS A 649 -16.24 -25.84 -17.28
CA LYS A 649 -15.03 -26.25 -16.53
C LYS A 649 -14.29 -27.40 -17.23
N ALA A 650 -15.00 -28.37 -17.79
CA ALA A 650 -14.38 -29.49 -18.52
C ALA A 650 -13.63 -28.98 -19.76
N LEU A 651 -14.23 -28.10 -20.55
CA LEU A 651 -13.62 -27.47 -21.71
C LEU A 651 -12.41 -26.59 -21.35
N TYR A 652 -12.54 -25.78 -20.30
CA TYR A 652 -11.44 -24.96 -19.77
C TYR A 652 -10.25 -25.79 -19.35
N ASN A 653 -10.47 -26.85 -18.56
CA ASN A 653 -9.40 -27.74 -18.10
C ASN A 653 -8.82 -28.60 -19.25
N GLY A 654 -9.68 -29.15 -20.13
CA GLY A 654 -9.28 -29.95 -21.28
C GLY A 654 -8.46 -29.19 -22.32
N SER A 655 -8.69 -27.89 -22.46
CA SER A 655 -7.89 -27.00 -23.32
C SER A 655 -6.58 -26.53 -22.70
N GLY A 656 -6.21 -27.03 -21.51
CA GLY A 656 -5.04 -26.51 -20.76
C GLY A 656 -5.21 -25.06 -20.35
N LYS A 657 -6.44 -24.63 -20.04
CA LYS A 657 -6.83 -23.26 -19.68
C LYS A 657 -6.73 -22.21 -20.82
N ASN A 658 -6.66 -22.64 -22.04
CA ASN A 658 -6.62 -21.75 -23.21
C ASN A 658 -8.01 -21.28 -23.64
N MET A 659 -9.07 -22.04 -23.37
CA MET A 659 -10.44 -21.61 -23.61
C MET A 659 -10.97 -20.77 -22.44
N PRO A 660 -11.74 -19.69 -22.71
CA PRO A 660 -12.38 -18.90 -21.66
C PRO A 660 -13.33 -19.75 -20.82
N LEU A 661 -13.27 -19.59 -19.49
CA LEU A 661 -14.20 -20.24 -18.57
C LEU A 661 -15.57 -19.55 -18.68
N TRP A 662 -16.60 -20.33 -19.03
CA TRP A 662 -17.96 -19.83 -18.98
C TRP A 662 -18.42 -19.59 -17.54
N THR A 663 -19.15 -18.49 -17.31
CA THR A 663 -19.74 -18.14 -16.01
C THR A 663 -21.21 -17.74 -16.15
N PRO A 664 -22.06 -17.95 -15.13
CA PRO A 664 -23.48 -17.54 -15.18
C PRO A 664 -23.67 -16.02 -15.19
N ALA A 665 -22.66 -15.25 -14.87
CA ALA A 665 -22.64 -13.80 -14.94
C ALA A 665 -22.30 -13.26 -16.36
N LEU A 666 -22.03 -14.15 -17.32
CA LEU A 666 -21.78 -13.74 -18.70
C LEU A 666 -23.08 -13.22 -19.34
N PRO A 667 -23.12 -11.97 -19.85
CA PRO A 667 -24.30 -11.41 -20.49
C PRO A 667 -24.62 -12.08 -21.82
N LYS A 668 -25.90 -12.03 -22.22
CA LYS A 668 -26.28 -12.31 -23.61
C LYS A 668 -25.75 -11.21 -24.54
N SER A 669 -25.76 -11.45 -25.84
CA SER A 669 -25.35 -10.47 -26.83
C SER A 669 -26.27 -9.25 -26.94
N ILE A 670 -25.77 -8.18 -27.54
CA ILE A 670 -26.58 -7.09 -28.11
C ILE A 670 -26.62 -7.26 -29.63
N HIS A 671 -27.82 -7.17 -30.21
CA HIS A 671 -27.98 -7.19 -31.67
C HIS A 671 -27.81 -5.80 -32.29
N SER A 672 -27.35 -5.75 -33.52
CA SER A 672 -27.15 -4.51 -34.28
C SER A 672 -28.40 -3.63 -34.33
N LYS A 673 -29.61 -4.27 -34.39
CA LYS A 673 -30.87 -3.57 -34.29
C LYS A 673 -31.03 -2.72 -33.05
N THR A 674 -30.68 -3.25 -31.86
CA THR A 674 -30.73 -2.51 -30.59
C THR A 674 -29.79 -1.29 -30.60
N ILE A 675 -28.63 -1.43 -31.23
CA ILE A 675 -27.69 -0.32 -31.38
C ILE A 675 -28.26 0.74 -32.31
N THR A 676 -28.88 0.33 -33.42
CA THR A 676 -29.55 1.25 -34.34
C THR A 676 -30.71 1.96 -33.68
N GLU A 677 -31.56 1.25 -32.96
CA GLU A 677 -32.65 1.83 -32.15
C GLU A 677 -32.16 2.83 -31.13
N ALA A 678 -31.06 2.52 -30.42
CA ALA A 678 -30.44 3.46 -29.47
C ALA A 678 -29.90 4.73 -30.17
N LYS A 679 -29.29 4.58 -31.36
CA LYS A 679 -28.85 5.72 -32.16
C LYS A 679 -30.03 6.58 -32.60
N GLU A 680 -31.08 5.96 -33.13
CA GLU A 680 -32.30 6.66 -33.55
C GLU A 680 -32.97 7.35 -32.36
N TYR A 681 -33.11 6.67 -31.24
CA TYR A 681 -33.68 7.24 -30.02
C TYR A 681 -32.87 8.46 -29.54
N GLY A 682 -31.54 8.38 -29.54
CA GLY A 682 -30.66 9.49 -29.19
C GLY A 682 -30.80 10.71 -30.11
N GLN A 683 -31.17 10.47 -31.40
CA GLN A 683 -31.39 11.53 -32.37
C GLN A 683 -32.82 12.10 -32.37
N VAL A 684 -33.83 11.28 -32.13
CA VAL A 684 -35.26 11.66 -32.25
C VAL A 684 -35.78 12.34 -31.00
N HIS A 685 -35.38 11.85 -29.81
CA HIS A 685 -35.85 12.37 -28.52
C HIS A 685 -34.92 13.44 -27.94
N GLY A 686 -33.68 13.54 -28.44
CA GLY A 686 -32.87 14.72 -28.25
C GLY A 686 -33.56 15.90 -28.95
N LEU A 687 -33.71 17.00 -28.26
CA LEU A 687 -34.34 18.23 -28.75
C LEU A 687 -33.57 18.75 -29.98
N LYS A 688 -33.78 18.11 -31.13
CA LYS A 688 -33.18 18.53 -32.39
C LYS A 688 -33.44 20.03 -32.60
N GLY A 689 -32.39 20.80 -32.56
CA GLY A 689 -32.43 22.25 -32.86
C GLY A 689 -32.88 23.16 -31.72
N LEU A 690 -33.19 22.63 -30.51
CA LEU A 690 -33.59 23.43 -29.33
C LEU A 690 -32.56 23.38 -28.17
N SER A 691 -31.58 22.50 -28.21
CA SER A 691 -30.56 22.45 -27.15
C SER A 691 -29.16 22.79 -27.69
N ASP A 692 -28.52 23.76 -27.09
CA ASP A 692 -27.09 24.04 -27.26
C ASP A 692 -26.21 22.98 -26.59
N LYS A 693 -26.80 21.84 -26.10
CA LYS A 693 -26.17 20.80 -25.34
C LYS A 693 -26.04 19.54 -26.19
N ARG A 694 -24.80 19.27 -26.60
CA ARG A 694 -24.45 18.06 -27.35
C ARG A 694 -23.38 17.27 -26.63
N VAL A 695 -23.42 15.96 -26.73
CA VAL A 695 -22.41 15.05 -26.22
C VAL A 695 -22.10 13.96 -27.22
N VAL A 696 -20.83 13.71 -27.46
CA VAL A 696 -20.39 12.56 -28.23
C VAL A 696 -20.33 11.36 -27.30
N TYR A 697 -21.16 10.37 -27.54
CA TYR A 697 -21.14 9.12 -26.79
C TYR A 697 -20.41 8.04 -27.57
N PHE A 698 -19.29 7.57 -27.02
CA PHE A 698 -18.55 6.43 -27.52
C PHE A 698 -18.79 5.21 -26.62
N PRO A 699 -19.77 4.34 -26.96
CA PRO A 699 -19.91 3.07 -26.27
C PRO A 699 -18.70 2.20 -26.57
N SER A 700 -18.09 1.65 -25.54
CA SER A 700 -16.93 0.76 -25.67
C SER A 700 -17.26 -0.48 -26.53
N CYS A 701 -16.24 -1.06 -27.16
CA CYS A 701 -16.40 -2.28 -27.94
C CYS A 701 -17.06 -3.44 -27.14
N LEU A 702 -16.89 -3.45 -25.80
CA LEU A 702 -17.55 -4.40 -24.93
C LEU A 702 -19.05 -4.10 -24.76
N ASN A 703 -19.43 -2.86 -24.51
CA ASN A 703 -20.82 -2.47 -24.31
C ASN A 703 -21.62 -2.46 -25.62
N GLN A 704 -20.94 -2.45 -26.77
CA GLN A 704 -21.58 -2.69 -28.07
C GLN A 704 -21.92 -4.17 -28.31
N ARG A 705 -21.39 -5.12 -27.52
CA ARG A 705 -21.57 -6.57 -27.74
C ARG A 705 -22.21 -7.28 -26.56
N LEU A 706 -21.99 -6.80 -25.33
CA LEU A 706 -22.46 -7.42 -24.09
C LEU A 706 -23.75 -6.74 -23.60
N GLY A 707 -24.86 -7.43 -23.69
CA GLY A 707 -26.16 -6.98 -23.23
C GLY A 707 -26.42 -7.23 -21.75
N VAL A 708 -27.62 -7.70 -21.41
CA VAL A 708 -28.04 -7.97 -20.04
C VAL A 708 -27.82 -9.44 -19.66
N THR A 709 -27.60 -9.68 -18.38
CA THR A 709 -27.52 -11.04 -17.83
C THR A 709 -28.91 -11.61 -17.62
N HIS A 710 -29.00 -12.94 -17.46
CA HIS A 710 -30.25 -13.58 -17.06
C HIS A 710 -30.72 -13.17 -15.67
N ASN A 711 -29.79 -13.02 -14.75
CA ASN A 711 -30.06 -12.59 -13.37
C ASN A 711 -30.47 -11.12 -13.30
N ASP A 712 -29.86 -10.25 -14.10
CA ASP A 712 -30.24 -8.85 -14.21
C ASP A 712 -31.71 -8.69 -14.62
N THR A 713 -32.16 -9.47 -15.62
CA THR A 713 -33.55 -9.49 -16.03
C THR A 713 -34.51 -9.89 -14.90
N LYS A 714 -34.13 -10.90 -14.07
CA LYS A 714 -34.92 -11.33 -12.92
C LYS A 714 -34.95 -10.25 -11.83
N GLN A 715 -33.80 -9.64 -11.54
CA GLN A 715 -33.67 -8.63 -10.50
C GLN A 715 -34.42 -7.36 -10.88
N ALA A 716 -34.32 -6.92 -12.13
CA ALA A 716 -35.06 -5.77 -12.66
C ALA A 716 -36.57 -5.96 -12.53
N LYS A 717 -37.11 -7.13 -12.91
CA LYS A 717 -38.53 -7.48 -12.73
C LYS A 717 -38.95 -7.41 -11.26
N LYS A 718 -38.12 -7.91 -10.35
CA LYS A 718 -38.38 -7.88 -8.90
C LYS A 718 -38.50 -6.44 -8.36
N HIS A 719 -37.75 -5.51 -8.94
CA HIS A 719 -37.73 -4.10 -8.52
C HIS A 719 -38.59 -3.20 -9.41
N GLY A 720 -39.41 -3.77 -10.32
CA GLY A 720 -40.35 -3.03 -11.17
C GLY A 720 -39.67 -2.23 -12.29
N HIS A 721 -38.45 -2.61 -12.69
CA HIS A 721 -37.71 -1.96 -13.79
C HIS A 721 -37.49 -2.92 -14.95
N GLU A 722 -37.22 -2.37 -16.13
CA GLU A 722 -36.81 -3.15 -17.28
C GLU A 722 -35.29 -3.24 -17.36
N ALA A 723 -34.78 -4.47 -17.54
CA ALA A 723 -33.36 -4.68 -17.72
C ALA A 723 -33.00 -4.35 -19.18
N GLN A 724 -32.11 -3.39 -19.37
CA GLN A 724 -31.68 -2.96 -20.70
C GLN A 724 -30.16 -2.85 -20.82
N PRO A 725 -29.59 -2.87 -22.04
CA PRO A 725 -28.17 -2.68 -22.27
C PRO A 725 -27.67 -1.30 -21.77
N THR A 726 -26.39 -1.23 -21.35
CA THR A 726 -25.77 0.01 -20.89
C THR A 726 -25.89 1.16 -21.89
N ILE A 727 -25.83 0.85 -23.19
CA ILE A 727 -25.99 1.87 -24.27
C ILE A 727 -27.35 2.56 -24.18
N ASN A 728 -28.43 1.80 -23.94
CA ASN A 728 -29.78 2.34 -23.84
C ASN A 728 -29.93 3.18 -22.54
N ASP A 729 -29.46 2.64 -21.40
CA ASP A 729 -29.48 3.39 -20.14
C ASP A 729 -28.77 4.74 -20.26
N MET A 730 -27.62 4.76 -20.95
CA MET A 730 -26.84 5.98 -21.13
C MET A 730 -27.55 6.99 -22.04
N VAL A 731 -28.08 6.53 -23.18
CA VAL A 731 -28.78 7.40 -24.15
C VAL A 731 -30.04 7.99 -23.51
N GLU A 732 -30.85 7.18 -22.83
CA GLU A 732 -32.05 7.66 -22.13
C GLU A 732 -31.71 8.69 -21.06
N LEU A 733 -30.66 8.42 -20.26
CA LEU A 733 -30.23 9.33 -19.22
C LEU A 733 -29.78 10.69 -19.79
N LEU A 734 -28.97 10.65 -20.86
CA LEU A 734 -28.48 11.86 -21.52
C LEU A 734 -29.64 12.69 -22.12
N ASN A 735 -30.63 12.01 -22.75
CA ASN A 735 -31.83 12.68 -23.25
C ASN A 735 -32.68 13.26 -22.11
N LYS A 736 -32.87 12.57 -20.99
CA LYS A 736 -33.56 13.11 -19.82
C LYS A 736 -32.89 14.40 -19.31
N ALA A 737 -31.56 14.50 -19.44
CA ALA A 737 -30.80 15.69 -19.06
C ALA A 737 -30.76 16.78 -20.17
N GLY A 738 -31.44 16.56 -21.30
CA GLY A 738 -31.56 17.51 -22.41
C GLY A 738 -30.38 17.51 -23.38
N TYR A 739 -29.56 16.45 -23.42
CA TYR A 739 -28.46 16.32 -24.36
C TYR A 739 -28.89 15.65 -25.67
N GLU A 740 -28.46 16.23 -26.81
CA GLU A 740 -28.41 15.53 -28.09
C GLU A 740 -27.21 14.61 -28.10
N VAL A 741 -27.43 13.30 -28.36
CA VAL A 741 -26.37 12.29 -28.34
C VAL A 741 -25.85 12.05 -29.75
N ILE A 742 -24.56 12.29 -29.94
CA ILE A 742 -23.85 12.08 -31.20
C ILE A 742 -23.01 10.81 -31.06
N PHE A 743 -23.08 9.93 -32.07
CA PHE A 743 -22.24 8.74 -32.15
C PHE A 743 -21.15 8.91 -33.21
N PRO A 744 -19.91 8.43 -32.96
CA PRO A 744 -18.88 8.43 -33.98
C PRO A 744 -19.22 7.48 -35.11
N ASP A 745 -18.80 7.84 -36.34
CA ASP A 745 -18.97 6.98 -37.53
C ASP A 745 -18.23 5.65 -37.35
N LYS A 746 -18.80 4.56 -37.85
CA LYS A 746 -18.19 3.21 -37.85
C LYS A 746 -17.73 2.75 -36.48
N MET A 747 -18.46 3.10 -35.41
CA MET A 747 -18.06 2.82 -34.04
C MET A 747 -17.80 1.33 -33.75
N GLU A 748 -18.40 0.45 -34.54
CA GLU A 748 -18.28 -1.02 -34.44
C GLU A 748 -16.85 -1.52 -34.71
N SER A 749 -16.08 -0.75 -35.46
CA SER A 749 -14.65 -1.01 -35.75
C SER A 749 -13.69 -0.25 -34.87
N LEU A 750 -14.18 0.67 -34.02
CA LEU A 750 -13.35 1.52 -33.18
C LEU A 750 -12.99 0.85 -31.85
N CYS A 751 -11.78 1.07 -31.38
CA CYS A 751 -11.30 0.58 -30.09
C CYS A 751 -10.21 1.52 -29.50
N CYS A 752 -10.19 1.67 -28.17
CA CYS A 752 -9.17 2.44 -27.48
C CYS A 752 -7.76 1.82 -27.51
N GLY A 753 -7.63 0.56 -27.96
CA GLY A 753 -6.35 -0.15 -28.05
C GLY A 753 -5.92 -0.91 -26.78
N THR A 754 -6.60 -0.77 -25.64
CA THR A 754 -6.22 -1.38 -24.35
C THR A 754 -6.00 -2.91 -24.45
N ILE A 755 -6.78 -3.63 -25.27
CA ILE A 755 -6.64 -5.07 -25.41
C ILE A 755 -5.29 -5.46 -26.02
N TRP A 756 -4.84 -4.75 -27.05
CA TRP A 756 -3.55 -5.02 -27.72
C TRP A 756 -2.39 -4.65 -26.81
N GLU A 757 -2.43 -3.51 -26.12
CA GLU A 757 -1.41 -3.13 -25.14
C GLU A 757 -1.28 -4.18 -24.04
N SER A 758 -2.40 -4.62 -23.49
CA SER A 758 -2.40 -5.63 -22.42
C SER A 758 -1.84 -6.99 -22.87
N LYS A 759 -1.85 -7.26 -24.19
CA LYS A 759 -1.28 -8.48 -24.78
C LYS A 759 0.16 -8.34 -25.27
N GLY A 760 0.78 -7.15 -25.14
CA GLY A 760 2.16 -6.88 -25.57
C GLY A 760 2.25 -6.50 -27.06
N MET A 761 1.27 -5.77 -27.57
CA MET A 761 1.24 -5.29 -28.97
C MET A 761 1.05 -3.75 -29.01
N PRO A 762 2.06 -2.98 -28.57
CA PRO A 762 1.93 -1.52 -28.44
C PRO A 762 1.69 -0.81 -29.76
N GLU A 763 2.30 -1.27 -30.86
CA GLU A 763 2.11 -0.66 -32.20
C GLU A 763 0.63 -0.73 -32.64
N GLU A 764 0.01 -1.91 -32.52
CA GLU A 764 -1.37 -2.10 -32.91
C GLU A 764 -2.32 -1.37 -31.95
N ALA A 765 -1.97 -1.32 -30.66
CA ALA A 765 -2.68 -0.53 -29.66
C ALA A 765 -2.69 0.95 -30.03
N GLN A 766 -1.55 1.49 -30.47
CA GLN A 766 -1.43 2.90 -30.88
C GLN A 766 -2.19 3.17 -32.16
N ARG A 767 -2.11 2.26 -33.16
CA ARG A 767 -2.88 2.37 -34.40
C ARG A 767 -4.39 2.47 -34.16
N LYS A 768 -4.92 1.58 -33.28
CA LYS A 768 -6.36 1.60 -32.91
C LYS A 768 -6.74 2.84 -32.14
N SER A 769 -5.83 3.33 -31.26
CA SER A 769 -6.04 4.57 -30.53
C SER A 769 -6.12 5.78 -31.47
N ALA A 770 -5.26 5.86 -32.49
CA ALA A 770 -5.25 6.94 -33.47
C ALA A 770 -6.52 6.91 -34.37
N GLU A 771 -6.99 5.71 -34.77
CA GLU A 771 -8.25 5.58 -35.50
C GLU A 771 -9.45 6.11 -34.70
N LEU A 772 -9.49 5.77 -33.41
CA LEU A 772 -10.54 6.25 -32.50
C LEU A 772 -10.45 7.77 -32.31
N GLU A 773 -9.25 8.31 -32.11
CA GLU A 773 -9.03 9.76 -31.91
C GLU A 773 -9.54 10.56 -33.11
N LEU A 774 -9.21 10.14 -34.33
CA LEU A 774 -9.69 10.79 -35.56
C LEU A 774 -11.23 10.76 -35.68
N ALA A 775 -11.86 9.63 -35.35
CA ALA A 775 -13.31 9.52 -35.35
C ALA A 775 -13.97 10.43 -34.29
N LEU A 776 -13.39 10.51 -33.10
CA LEU A 776 -13.86 11.36 -32.02
C LEU A 776 -13.65 12.86 -32.29
N LEU A 777 -12.53 13.23 -32.89
CA LEU A 777 -12.26 14.60 -33.35
C LEU A 777 -13.35 15.06 -34.35
N LYS A 778 -13.66 14.21 -35.34
CA LYS A 778 -14.72 14.51 -36.30
C LYS A 778 -16.09 14.60 -35.63
N ALA A 779 -16.47 13.64 -34.79
CA ALA A 779 -17.77 13.60 -34.12
C ALA A 779 -17.98 14.77 -33.13
N SER A 780 -16.88 15.21 -32.48
CA SER A 780 -16.93 16.32 -31.52
C SER A 780 -16.77 17.72 -32.13
N GLU A 781 -16.81 17.84 -33.48
CA GLU A 781 -16.50 19.11 -34.15
C GLU A 781 -15.15 19.67 -33.65
N TYR A 782 -14.10 18.84 -33.70
CA TYR A 782 -12.73 19.16 -33.30
C TYR A 782 -12.59 19.58 -31.83
N GLY A 783 -13.23 18.84 -30.91
CA GLY A 783 -13.15 19.04 -29.47
C GLY A 783 -14.10 20.11 -28.90
N LYS A 784 -15.03 20.62 -29.74
CA LYS A 784 -16.08 21.55 -29.30
C LYS A 784 -17.01 20.89 -28.28
N TRP A 785 -17.48 19.67 -28.58
CA TRP A 785 -18.41 18.91 -27.75
C TRP A 785 -17.70 17.96 -26.79
N PRO A 786 -18.20 17.78 -25.56
CA PRO A 786 -17.67 16.79 -24.63
C PRO A 786 -17.87 15.38 -25.16
N ILE A 787 -16.96 14.49 -24.83
CA ILE A 787 -16.96 13.09 -25.24
C ILE A 787 -17.10 12.22 -24.00
N LEU A 788 -18.09 11.34 -24.00
CA LEU A 788 -18.37 10.38 -22.93
C LEU A 788 -18.02 8.98 -23.40
N CYS A 789 -17.19 8.27 -22.64
CA CYS A 789 -16.90 6.85 -22.84
C CYS A 789 -17.41 6.03 -21.66
N ASP A 790 -18.21 5.01 -21.90
CA ASP A 790 -18.90 4.19 -20.88
C ASP A 790 -18.06 3.12 -20.20
N GLN A 791 -16.76 3.10 -20.47
CA GLN A 791 -15.84 2.09 -19.95
C GLN A 791 -14.60 2.79 -19.34
N SER A 792 -14.53 2.84 -18.03
CA SER A 792 -13.49 3.56 -17.31
C SER A 792 -12.04 3.18 -17.70
N PRO A 793 -11.67 1.89 -17.90
CA PRO A 793 -10.33 1.54 -18.38
C PRO A 793 -10.01 2.08 -19.77
N CYS A 794 -11.00 2.11 -20.68
CA CYS A 794 -10.83 2.68 -22.03
C CYS A 794 -10.58 4.18 -21.94
N LEU A 795 -11.39 4.90 -21.16
CA LEU A 795 -11.23 6.33 -20.95
C LEU A 795 -9.87 6.68 -20.32
N TYR A 796 -9.44 5.90 -19.33
CA TYR A 796 -8.12 6.11 -18.73
C TYR A 796 -7.00 6.10 -19.77
N ARG A 797 -7.03 5.12 -20.70
CA ARG A 797 -6.08 5.06 -21.81
C ARG A 797 -6.24 6.22 -22.78
N MET A 798 -7.49 6.56 -23.17
CA MET A 798 -7.78 7.68 -24.08
C MET A 798 -7.19 8.99 -23.53
N ARG A 799 -7.35 9.28 -22.24
CA ARG A 799 -6.78 10.47 -21.58
C ARG A 799 -5.25 10.53 -21.61
N HIS A 800 -4.57 9.39 -21.67
CA HIS A 800 -3.10 9.34 -21.76
C HIS A 800 -2.57 9.47 -23.19
N ASN A 801 -3.35 9.05 -24.19
CA ASN A 801 -2.87 8.96 -25.56
C ASN A 801 -3.49 9.98 -26.51
N MET A 802 -4.62 10.63 -26.14
CA MET A 802 -5.34 11.59 -26.99
C MET A 802 -5.27 12.97 -26.35
N GLN A 803 -4.93 13.97 -27.17
CA GLN A 803 -4.82 15.36 -26.71
C GLN A 803 -5.88 16.24 -27.38
N GLY A 804 -6.24 17.35 -26.72
CA GLY A 804 -7.16 18.31 -27.29
C GLY A 804 -8.65 17.90 -27.26
N LEU A 805 -9.00 16.74 -26.70
CA LEU A 805 -10.36 16.24 -26.54
C LEU A 805 -10.86 16.38 -25.11
N LYS A 806 -12.12 16.77 -24.96
CA LYS A 806 -12.80 16.86 -23.65
C LYS A 806 -13.40 15.50 -23.29
N LEU A 807 -12.60 14.63 -22.72
CA LEU A 807 -12.93 13.23 -22.41
C LEU A 807 -13.48 13.10 -21.00
N TYR A 808 -14.64 12.48 -20.83
CA TYR A 808 -15.32 12.30 -19.54
C TYR A 808 -15.64 10.83 -19.27
N GLU A 809 -15.48 10.46 -18.01
CA GLU A 809 -15.92 9.19 -17.44
C GLU A 809 -17.41 9.29 -17.06
N PRO A 810 -18.20 8.20 -17.10
CA PRO A 810 -19.64 8.27 -16.80
C PRO A 810 -19.95 8.96 -15.47
N VAL A 811 -19.25 8.60 -14.42
CA VAL A 811 -19.44 9.18 -13.08
C VAL A 811 -19.17 10.68 -13.06
N GLU A 812 -18.06 11.09 -13.68
CA GLU A 812 -17.62 12.47 -13.77
C GLU A 812 -18.63 13.31 -14.60
N PHE A 813 -19.06 12.78 -15.74
CA PHE A 813 -20.05 13.46 -16.58
C PHE A 813 -21.39 13.59 -15.87
N ILE A 814 -21.84 12.53 -15.20
CA ILE A 814 -23.11 12.52 -14.46
C ILE A 814 -23.04 13.51 -13.29
N ASP A 815 -21.99 13.48 -12.47
CA ASP A 815 -21.81 14.36 -11.33
C ASP A 815 -21.77 15.84 -11.73
N THR A 816 -21.06 16.13 -12.82
CA THR A 816 -20.82 17.53 -13.26
C THR A 816 -21.98 18.10 -14.08
N PHE A 817 -22.59 17.31 -14.97
CA PHE A 817 -23.44 17.83 -16.01
C PHE A 817 -24.87 17.26 -16.03
N VAL A 818 -25.13 16.09 -15.46
CA VAL A 818 -26.44 15.42 -15.56
C VAL A 818 -27.30 15.68 -14.33
N LEU A 819 -26.78 15.48 -13.12
CA LEU A 819 -27.58 15.54 -11.87
C LEU A 819 -28.37 16.84 -11.69
N GLN A 820 -27.83 17.96 -12.10
CA GLN A 820 -28.51 19.26 -12.02
C GLN A 820 -29.71 19.41 -12.97
N HIS A 821 -29.82 18.56 -14.01
CA HIS A 821 -30.85 18.64 -15.05
C HIS A 821 -31.92 17.55 -14.97
N VAL A 822 -31.84 16.69 -13.97
CA VAL A 822 -32.83 15.62 -13.73
C VAL A 822 -33.35 15.67 -12.30
N ASP A 823 -34.61 15.25 -12.10
CA ASP A 823 -35.20 15.07 -10.78
C ASP A 823 -34.96 13.64 -10.32
N ILE A 824 -34.26 13.47 -9.20
CA ILE A 824 -33.93 12.16 -8.66
C ILE A 824 -34.92 11.75 -7.57
N THR A 825 -35.44 10.54 -7.68
CA THR A 825 -36.18 9.86 -6.61
C THR A 825 -35.30 8.75 -6.04
N PRO A 826 -34.65 8.95 -4.87
CA PRO A 826 -33.72 7.97 -4.33
C PRO A 826 -34.37 6.64 -3.98
N LEU A 827 -33.70 5.54 -4.27
CA LEU A 827 -34.10 4.20 -3.88
C LEU A 827 -34.15 4.06 -2.35
N ASN A 828 -35.18 3.40 -1.84
CA ASN A 828 -35.32 3.10 -0.42
C ASN A 828 -34.68 1.73 -0.05
N THR A 829 -33.50 1.47 -0.57
CA THR A 829 -32.74 0.22 -0.34
C THR A 829 -31.25 0.51 -0.23
N CYS A 830 -30.52 -0.43 0.35
CA CYS A 830 -29.06 -0.37 0.35
C CYS A 830 -28.50 -0.84 -0.99
N ILE A 831 -27.59 -0.07 -1.56
CA ILE A 831 -26.84 -0.40 -2.78
C ILE A 831 -25.34 -0.47 -2.51
N ALA A 832 -24.65 -1.28 -3.30
CA ALA A 832 -23.19 -1.36 -3.26
C ALA A 832 -22.58 -0.70 -4.51
N VAL A 833 -21.53 0.09 -4.35
CA VAL A 833 -20.78 0.67 -5.47
C VAL A 833 -19.34 0.15 -5.48
N HIS A 834 -18.78 0.01 -6.67
CA HIS A 834 -17.38 -0.38 -6.85
C HIS A 834 -16.66 0.63 -7.73
N ALA A 835 -15.70 1.36 -7.16
CA ALA A 835 -14.79 2.19 -7.92
C ALA A 835 -13.74 1.31 -8.61
N THR A 836 -13.71 1.31 -9.94
CA THR A 836 -12.73 0.53 -10.72
C THR A 836 -11.30 1.03 -10.47
N CYS A 837 -10.29 0.20 -10.81
CA CYS A 837 -8.90 0.63 -10.73
C CYS A 837 -8.64 1.92 -11.51
N SER A 838 -9.26 2.08 -12.67
CA SER A 838 -9.15 3.29 -13.50
C SER A 838 -9.80 4.51 -12.86
N THR A 839 -11.02 4.36 -12.31
CA THR A 839 -11.74 5.40 -11.57
C THR A 839 -10.92 5.90 -10.38
N ARG A 840 -10.30 4.97 -9.64
CA ARG A 840 -9.39 5.30 -8.52
C ARG A 840 -8.15 6.07 -8.97
N LYS A 841 -7.51 5.63 -10.07
CA LYS A 841 -6.33 6.31 -10.64
C LYS A 841 -6.66 7.71 -11.17
N MET A 842 -7.89 7.93 -11.63
CA MET A 842 -8.36 9.25 -12.07
C MET A 842 -8.89 10.14 -10.92
N GLY A 843 -8.88 9.66 -9.67
CA GLY A 843 -9.37 10.44 -8.52
C GLY A 843 -10.90 10.60 -8.45
N LEU A 844 -11.67 9.76 -9.14
CA LEU A 844 -13.12 9.89 -9.29
C LEU A 844 -13.94 9.06 -8.29
N THR A 845 -13.31 8.49 -7.26
CA THR A 845 -14.01 7.67 -6.25
C THR A 845 -15.08 8.46 -5.50
N ASP A 846 -14.77 9.70 -5.11
CA ASP A 846 -15.71 10.55 -4.37
C ASP A 846 -16.90 10.98 -5.24
N ALA A 847 -16.68 11.26 -6.52
CA ALA A 847 -17.74 11.51 -7.48
C ALA A 847 -18.70 10.31 -7.62
N LEU A 848 -18.14 9.07 -7.70
CA LEU A 848 -18.95 7.84 -7.70
C LEU A 848 -19.85 7.74 -6.46
N VAL A 849 -19.28 8.04 -5.29
CA VAL A 849 -20.04 7.99 -4.03
C VAL A 849 -21.11 9.09 -3.97
N ARG A 850 -20.82 10.31 -4.45
CA ARG A 850 -21.80 11.41 -4.53
C ARG A 850 -22.97 11.03 -5.44
N VAL A 851 -22.68 10.57 -6.66
CA VAL A 851 -23.72 10.13 -7.63
C VAL A 851 -24.60 9.03 -7.02
N ALA A 852 -23.98 8.04 -6.38
CA ALA A 852 -24.70 6.94 -5.78
C ALA A 852 -25.59 7.41 -4.60
N LYS A 853 -25.08 8.31 -3.74
CA LYS A 853 -25.84 8.88 -2.61
C LYS A 853 -26.99 9.77 -3.05
N ALA A 854 -26.90 10.42 -4.20
CA ALA A 854 -28.04 11.12 -4.80
C ALA A 854 -29.16 10.16 -5.20
N CYS A 855 -28.82 8.93 -5.58
CA CYS A 855 -29.76 7.94 -6.12
C CYS A 855 -30.25 6.87 -5.13
N ALA A 856 -29.66 6.76 -3.94
CA ALA A 856 -30.06 5.78 -2.95
C ALA A 856 -29.80 6.28 -1.51
N LYS A 857 -30.69 5.92 -0.59
CA LYS A 857 -30.61 6.36 0.82
C LYS A 857 -29.45 5.72 1.57
N GLN A 858 -29.04 4.50 1.18
CA GLN A 858 -27.94 3.78 1.79
C GLN A 858 -26.99 3.29 0.70
N VAL A 859 -25.73 3.68 0.81
CA VAL A 859 -24.67 3.33 -0.16
C VAL A 859 -23.48 2.78 0.59
N ILE A 860 -23.00 1.60 0.18
CA ILE A 860 -21.74 1.05 0.66
C ILE A 860 -20.70 1.04 -0.46
N LEU A 861 -19.48 1.40 -0.12
CA LEU A 861 -18.28 1.15 -0.90
C LEU A 861 -17.51 0.02 -0.18
N PRO A 862 -17.54 -1.23 -0.69
CA PRO A 862 -16.89 -2.34 -0.02
C PRO A 862 -15.41 -2.08 0.26
N GLU A 863 -15.00 -2.35 1.48
CA GLU A 863 -13.65 -2.10 1.97
C GLU A 863 -12.66 -3.13 1.44
N GLU A 864 -11.42 -2.72 1.23
CA GLU A 864 -10.33 -3.56 0.72
C GLU A 864 -10.58 -4.19 -0.67
N ILE A 865 -11.57 -3.70 -1.40
CA ILE A 865 -11.86 -4.08 -2.78
C ILE A 865 -11.34 -2.97 -3.70
N GLY A 866 -10.03 -2.99 -4.00
CA GLY A 866 -9.40 -1.98 -4.86
C GLY A 866 -9.60 -2.27 -6.35
N CYS A 867 -9.29 -3.49 -6.78
CA CYS A 867 -9.46 -3.98 -8.14
C CYS A 867 -10.24 -5.29 -8.12
N CYS A 868 -11.15 -5.48 -9.07
CA CYS A 868 -11.87 -6.75 -9.24
C CYS A 868 -10.98 -7.88 -9.79
N ALA A 869 -9.83 -7.54 -10.33
CA ALA A 869 -8.88 -8.45 -11.01
C ALA A 869 -9.46 -9.22 -12.21
N PHE A 870 -10.58 -8.78 -12.77
CA PHE A 870 -11.11 -9.33 -14.02
C PHE A 870 -10.23 -8.92 -15.21
N ALA A 871 -9.69 -7.69 -15.20
CA ALA A 871 -8.64 -7.18 -16.09
C ALA A 871 -8.81 -7.57 -17.57
N GLY A 872 -9.92 -7.19 -18.16
CA GLY A 872 -10.28 -7.55 -19.51
C GLY A 872 -10.76 -9.00 -19.64
N ASP A 873 -9.90 -9.90 -20.08
CA ASP A 873 -10.20 -11.32 -20.28
C ASP A 873 -9.69 -12.24 -19.17
N LYS A 874 -8.87 -11.71 -18.23
CA LYS A 874 -8.26 -12.54 -17.17
C LYS A 874 -9.26 -13.22 -16.25
N GLY A 875 -10.41 -12.60 -16.01
CA GLY A 875 -11.47 -13.24 -15.24
C GLY A 875 -11.99 -14.54 -15.88
N PHE A 876 -11.82 -14.70 -17.19
CA PHE A 876 -12.15 -15.93 -17.91
C PHE A 876 -10.98 -16.90 -18.02
N THR A 877 -9.74 -16.39 -18.13
CA THR A 877 -8.52 -17.22 -18.29
C THR A 877 -7.85 -17.54 -16.96
N GLU A 878 -7.92 -16.63 -15.97
CA GLU A 878 -7.32 -16.72 -14.65
C GLU A 878 -8.36 -16.45 -13.53
N PRO A 879 -9.46 -17.23 -13.48
CA PRO A 879 -10.60 -16.95 -12.57
C PRO A 879 -10.22 -16.96 -11.09
N GLU A 880 -9.14 -17.66 -10.72
CA GLU A 880 -8.62 -17.68 -9.36
C GLU A 880 -8.13 -16.31 -8.87
N LEU A 881 -7.65 -15.44 -9.77
CA LEU A 881 -7.21 -14.10 -9.42
C LEU A 881 -8.41 -13.20 -9.06
N ASN A 882 -9.51 -13.30 -9.86
CA ASN A 882 -10.76 -12.59 -9.60
C ASN A 882 -11.39 -13.08 -8.27
N ALA A 883 -11.45 -14.40 -8.06
CA ALA A 883 -11.97 -14.98 -6.81
C ALA A 883 -11.15 -14.53 -5.58
N TRP A 884 -9.83 -14.47 -5.69
CA TRP A 884 -8.96 -13.97 -4.62
C TRP A 884 -9.18 -12.49 -4.32
N ALA A 885 -9.27 -11.67 -5.35
CA ALA A 885 -9.50 -10.23 -5.21
C ALA A 885 -10.82 -9.93 -4.47
N LEU A 886 -11.87 -10.68 -4.78
CA LEU A 886 -13.24 -10.44 -4.31
C LEU A 886 -13.66 -11.36 -3.13
N ARG A 887 -12.71 -12.08 -2.51
CA ARG A 887 -13.02 -13.07 -1.44
C ARG A 887 -13.73 -12.50 -0.22
N LYS A 888 -13.61 -11.18 0.05
CA LYS A 888 -14.29 -10.49 1.17
C LYS A 888 -15.63 -9.86 0.75
N LEU A 889 -15.94 -9.77 -0.56
CA LEU A 889 -17.05 -9.00 -1.08
C LEU A 889 -18.40 -9.54 -0.63
N HIS A 890 -18.66 -10.84 -0.80
CA HIS A 890 -19.96 -11.46 -0.45
C HIS A 890 -20.34 -11.22 1.02
N LYS A 891 -19.38 -11.36 1.93
CA LYS A 891 -19.61 -11.12 3.36
C LYS A 891 -20.03 -9.68 3.65
N GLN A 892 -19.35 -8.71 3.04
CA GLN A 892 -19.66 -7.29 3.22
C GLN A 892 -21.03 -6.92 2.65
N ILE A 893 -21.35 -7.40 1.43
CA ILE A 893 -22.64 -7.20 0.80
C ILE A 893 -23.78 -7.74 1.67
N LYS A 894 -23.61 -8.97 2.20
CA LYS A 894 -24.60 -9.60 3.06
C LYS A 894 -24.77 -8.85 4.38
N GLN A 895 -23.68 -8.41 5.01
CA GLN A 895 -23.72 -7.66 6.27
C GLN A 895 -24.42 -6.30 6.11
N ALA A 896 -24.21 -5.63 4.99
CA ALA A 896 -24.84 -4.35 4.70
C ALA A 896 -26.27 -4.48 4.18
N GLY A 897 -26.74 -5.68 3.84
CA GLY A 897 -28.06 -5.90 3.26
C GLY A 897 -28.23 -5.27 1.87
N ALA A 898 -27.12 -5.06 1.13
CA ALA A 898 -27.22 -4.47 -0.20
C ALA A 898 -27.88 -5.43 -1.19
N THR A 899 -28.79 -4.90 -2.03
CA THR A 899 -29.64 -5.66 -2.95
C THR A 899 -29.25 -5.52 -4.40
N MET A 900 -28.55 -4.45 -4.74
CA MET A 900 -28.04 -4.13 -6.08
C MET A 900 -26.63 -3.58 -6.00
N GLY A 901 -25.85 -3.83 -7.06
CA GLY A 901 -24.49 -3.32 -7.20
C GLY A 901 -24.30 -2.47 -8.45
N PHE A 902 -23.40 -1.47 -8.37
CA PHE A 902 -23.09 -0.59 -9.51
C PHE A 902 -21.60 -0.36 -9.64
N SER A 903 -21.15 -0.30 -10.89
CA SER A 903 -19.76 -0.04 -11.28
C SER A 903 -19.74 0.70 -12.61
N ASN A 904 -18.58 0.95 -13.18
CA ASN A 904 -18.39 1.69 -14.44
C ASN A 904 -17.40 0.98 -15.38
N SER A 905 -17.42 -0.36 -15.33
CA SER A 905 -16.68 -1.21 -16.26
C SER A 905 -17.37 -2.57 -16.41
N ARG A 906 -17.73 -2.93 -17.62
CA ARG A 906 -18.48 -4.14 -17.91
C ARG A 906 -17.83 -5.43 -17.42
N THR A 907 -16.52 -5.53 -17.55
CA THR A 907 -15.77 -6.71 -17.08
C THR A 907 -15.70 -6.77 -15.55
N CYS A 908 -15.64 -5.60 -14.87
CA CYS A 908 -15.77 -5.56 -13.41
C CYS A 908 -17.17 -6.00 -12.97
N GLU A 909 -18.23 -5.54 -13.63
CA GLU A 909 -19.61 -5.92 -13.32
C GLU A 909 -19.78 -7.45 -13.37
N ILE A 910 -19.26 -8.14 -14.39
CA ILE A 910 -19.26 -9.60 -14.50
C ILE A 910 -18.55 -10.25 -13.29
N GLY A 911 -17.34 -9.82 -12.98
CA GLY A 911 -16.56 -10.39 -11.88
C GLY A 911 -17.17 -10.12 -10.50
N LEU A 912 -17.70 -8.92 -10.28
CA LEU A 912 -18.38 -8.55 -9.03
C LEU A 912 -19.67 -9.34 -8.85
N THR A 913 -20.50 -9.48 -9.90
CA THR A 913 -21.71 -10.30 -9.88
C THR A 913 -21.41 -11.74 -9.48
N LEU A 914 -20.33 -12.32 -10.04
CA LEU A 914 -19.94 -13.71 -9.79
C LEU A 914 -19.61 -13.96 -8.30
N HIS A 915 -19.08 -12.96 -7.60
CA HIS A 915 -18.53 -13.13 -6.24
C HIS A 915 -19.26 -12.36 -5.14
N SER A 916 -20.25 -11.53 -5.45
CA SER A 916 -20.99 -10.72 -4.48
C SER A 916 -22.25 -11.40 -3.92
N GLY A 917 -22.93 -12.19 -4.76
CA GLY A 917 -24.27 -12.71 -4.50
C GLY A 917 -25.40 -11.78 -4.93
N ILE A 918 -25.08 -10.63 -5.53
CA ILE A 918 -26.02 -9.66 -6.13
C ILE A 918 -25.56 -9.32 -7.55
N GLU A 919 -26.48 -8.79 -8.36
CA GLU A 919 -26.13 -8.30 -9.71
C GLU A 919 -25.46 -6.94 -9.64
N TYR A 920 -24.38 -6.77 -10.40
CA TYR A 920 -23.71 -5.49 -10.64
C TYR A 920 -23.98 -5.01 -12.05
N CYS A 921 -24.41 -3.75 -12.17
CA CYS A 921 -24.71 -3.06 -13.42
C CYS A 921 -23.88 -1.78 -13.56
N ASN A 922 -23.99 -1.13 -14.72
CA ASN A 922 -23.35 0.16 -14.93
C ASN A 922 -24.04 1.24 -14.07
N ILE A 923 -23.25 2.23 -13.60
CA ILE A 923 -23.74 3.35 -12.78
C ILE A 923 -24.81 4.17 -13.54
N ALA A 924 -24.75 4.25 -14.87
CA ALA A 924 -25.76 4.93 -15.69
C ALA A 924 -27.16 4.36 -15.46
N ARG A 925 -27.30 3.05 -15.25
CA ARG A 925 -28.57 2.41 -14.92
C ARG A 925 -29.13 2.93 -13.61
N LEU A 926 -28.30 3.07 -12.57
CA LEU A 926 -28.75 3.60 -11.28
C LEU A 926 -29.39 4.98 -11.44
N VAL A 927 -28.70 5.86 -12.15
CA VAL A 927 -29.17 7.23 -12.35
C VAL A 927 -30.38 7.25 -13.28
N ASN A 928 -30.36 6.45 -14.37
CA ASN A 928 -31.49 6.39 -15.31
C ASN A 928 -32.79 5.91 -14.66
N MET A 929 -32.74 4.86 -13.86
CA MET A 929 -33.92 4.30 -13.19
C MET A 929 -34.47 5.18 -12.06
N THR A 930 -33.65 6.06 -11.50
CA THR A 930 -34.05 6.96 -10.38
C THR A 930 -34.37 8.37 -10.83
N SER A 931 -34.16 8.71 -12.12
CA SER A 931 -34.28 10.06 -12.64
C SER A 931 -35.51 10.23 -13.54
N LYS A 932 -36.07 11.46 -13.50
CA LYS A 932 -37.04 11.99 -14.44
C LYS A 932 -36.50 13.28 -15.08
N SER A 933 -36.94 13.57 -16.31
CA SER A 933 -36.54 14.82 -16.95
C SER A 933 -37.20 16.01 -16.28
N LYS A 934 -36.42 17.08 -16.02
CA LYS A 934 -36.93 18.38 -15.60
C LYS A 934 -37.57 19.19 -16.75
N LEU A 935 -37.37 18.75 -17.98
CA LEU A 935 -37.84 19.45 -19.17
C LEU A 935 -39.32 19.17 -19.49
N CYS A 936 -39.97 18.29 -18.72
CA CYS A 936 -41.39 17.95 -18.88
C CYS A 936 -42.31 18.71 -17.93
N HIS A 937 -41.83 19.80 -17.28
CA HIS A 937 -42.67 20.66 -16.44
C HIS A 937 -42.73 22.08 -16.95
#